data_34f818934f4045d31cc8acece0ebd532
#
_entry.id   34f818934f4045d31cc8acece0ebd532
#
_cell.length_a   1.000
_cell.length_b   1.000
_cell.length_c   1.000
_cell.angle_alpha   90.00
_cell.angle_beta   90.00
_cell.angle_gamma   90.00
#
_symmetry.space_group_name_H-M   'P 1'
#
loop_
_entity.id
_entity.type
_entity.pdbx_description
1 polymer ?
#
loop_
_entity_poly.entity_id
_entity_poly.type
_entity_poly.pdbx_seq_one_letter_code
_entity_poly.pdbx_strand_id
1 'polypeptide(L)'
;MMKIRKTVILVACMLLFCLVACGKTEGPVETPTPTTAVEQPTETPEPTVVEQAEPTATPKPTFTPTPTPTPFPTPLPELVATSIKEQAEKFGFSFGTVISGSTVGNNDYKAMIESEFNSITAGNEMKAYSLLDQKASQSNPEGMPVMNYTTADKIVGYAQSIGIGVRGHVLVWDAYMCDWFFREGYTNDGAYVDAETIKARVKYYIEEVITHFETEFPGVVYCWDVVNEAVGDNEGEYAAGDPRRLRTVRSGGDNIFYKIMGEDYVALSFLYAKDTVEKLQAANPEVNITLFYNDYNTFYEEKRDAIIELVKSINTFAQDENGEYRILCEGVGMQGYIGGYGKQGGCLNKLDINKVKAAAKIFYDQGLEVHITEMAVRNYEAKREAQHADFYGTLFQAFSELNSKELVVTNISIWGICDNPSMSKDDYSYKMNSPYCGLFTKDYERKFAYYEAVEKLLKVPEVAKLESDDVPSKYTALNTANGGKVVEIHYTTYDYAGDGHELTKPAFVYLPPKYDETKQYNVLYLMHGVGGNEREWGMTGNGSQVKKMMDNLIAYGDIEGFIVVTPNGRSCADFANTGAKYDGFYLFGQELKNDLIPYIDANFATYAEYDENGYDLTAARDHRAMAGLSMGGMQTINVGIGECLDVLSWYGSFSSAPTSNSASVTAQKLAAYPEEYDIHYFYNICGLSDGTAIGAHRNATRGLCDLTDRLTDGENFLWHEVKGVHDFHVWYLGFFNFAQIVFDKDYE
;
A
#
# COMPACT_ATOMS: atom_id res chain seq x y z
N MET A 1 52.60 -8.69 -23.09
CA MET A 1 52.80 -9.81 -24.05
C MET A 1 51.56 -10.64 -24.07
N MET A 2 51.02 -10.70 -25.08
CA MET A 2 50.39 -11.44 -26.21
C MET A 2 48.86 -11.54 -25.98
N LYS A 3 48.11 -10.83 -26.79
CA LYS A 3 47.52 -11.08 -28.14
C LYS A 3 46.39 -12.14 -28.11
N ILE A 4 45.16 -11.68 -28.25
CA ILE A 4 44.22 -11.67 -29.39
C ILE A 4 43.62 -13.05 -29.77
N ARG A 5 42.27 -13.15 -29.79
CA ARG A 5 41.51 -13.36 -31.05
C ARG A 5 39.99 -13.28 -30.85
N LYS A 6 39.40 -12.47 -31.69
CA LYS A 6 37.95 -12.36 -32.00
C LYS A 6 37.48 -13.58 -32.78
N THR A 7 36.22 -13.96 -32.62
CA THR A 7 35.49 -14.61 -33.72
C THR A 7 34.06 -14.11 -33.75
N VAL A 8 33.76 -13.41 -34.86
CA VAL A 8 32.43 -13.00 -35.31
C VAL A 8 31.84 -14.18 -36.07
N ILE A 9 30.57 -14.51 -35.89
CA ILE A 9 29.78 -15.27 -36.86
C ILE A 9 28.46 -14.52 -37.07
N LEU A 10 28.35 -14.08 -38.31
CA LEU A 10 27.22 -13.49 -39.03
C LEU A 10 26.44 -14.62 -39.71
N VAL A 11 25.12 -14.68 -39.58
CA VAL A 11 24.27 -15.37 -40.56
C VAL A 11 23.06 -14.51 -40.85
N ALA A 12 22.97 -14.10 -42.12
CA ALA A 12 21.88 -13.38 -42.74
C ALA A 12 21.07 -14.31 -43.65
N CYS A 13 19.93 -13.79 -44.12
CA CYS A 13 19.09 -14.24 -45.25
C CYS A 13 17.99 -15.28 -44.91
N MET A 14 16.76 -15.16 -45.42
CA MET A 14 16.21 -14.76 -46.73
C MET A 14 14.71 -14.39 -46.64
N LEU A 15 14.34 -13.34 -47.14
CA LEU A 15 13.39 -12.88 -48.15
C LEU A 15 12.67 -13.92 -49.07
N LEU A 16 11.34 -13.72 -49.25
CA LEU A 16 10.62 -13.89 -50.52
C LEU A 16 9.24 -13.23 -50.38
N PHE A 17 9.00 -12.10 -50.96
CA PHE A 17 8.43 -11.69 -52.27
C PHE A 17 7.11 -12.40 -52.67
N CYS A 18 6.05 -11.59 -52.79
CA CYS A 18 5.24 -11.56 -54.02
C CYS A 18 4.52 -10.20 -54.17
N LEU A 19 4.88 -9.53 -55.26
CA LEU A 19 4.30 -8.35 -55.90
C LEU A 19 3.13 -8.74 -56.82
N VAL A 20 2.14 -7.84 -57.00
CA VAL A 20 1.50 -7.43 -58.27
C VAL A 20 0.70 -6.17 -57.93
N ALA A 21 0.92 -5.03 -58.27
CA ALA A 21 1.23 -4.17 -59.44
C ALA A 21 -0.01 -3.59 -60.12
N CYS A 22 0.05 -2.28 -60.35
CA CYS A 22 -0.57 -1.39 -61.36
C CYS A 22 -1.98 -0.84 -61.04
N GLY A 23 -2.27 0.43 -61.21
CA GLY A 23 -1.54 1.60 -61.80
C GLY A 23 -2.41 2.86 -61.77
N LYS A 24 -1.74 3.98 -61.73
CA LYS A 24 -1.97 5.35 -62.22
C LYS A 24 -3.39 5.80 -62.63
N THR A 25 -3.85 7.03 -62.39
CA THR A 25 -3.27 8.37 -62.66
C THR A 25 -4.16 9.49 -62.11
N GLU A 26 -3.50 10.55 -61.64
CA GLU A 26 -3.76 12.00 -61.74
C GLU A 26 -5.17 12.60 -61.44
N GLY A 27 -5.29 13.44 -60.55
CA GLY A 27 -5.47 14.72 -60.03
C GLY A 27 -6.15 15.80 -60.91
N PRO A 28 -6.27 17.07 -60.54
CA PRO A 28 -6.87 17.62 -59.32
C PRO A 28 -8.05 18.60 -59.61
N VAL A 29 -8.51 19.37 -58.61
CA VAL A 29 -9.07 20.71 -58.67
C VAL A 29 -10.60 20.92 -58.55
N GLU A 30 -10.90 21.69 -57.54
CA GLU A 30 -11.83 22.80 -57.33
C GLU A 30 -13.23 22.56 -56.73
N THR A 31 -13.35 23.23 -55.58
CA THR A 31 -14.59 23.75 -54.97
C THR A 31 -15.26 24.79 -55.90
N PRO A 32 -16.58 24.97 -55.93
CA PRO A 32 -17.10 26.13 -55.22
C PRO A 32 -18.50 25.96 -54.54
N THR A 33 -18.72 26.77 -53.53
CA THR A 33 -19.98 27.19 -52.89
C THR A 33 -20.62 28.34 -53.71
N PRO A 34 -21.75 28.87 -53.35
CA PRO A 34 -23.15 28.44 -53.41
C PRO A 34 -24.00 29.40 -54.28
N THR A 35 -25.26 29.15 -54.53
CA THR A 35 -26.26 30.21 -54.69
C THR A 35 -27.71 29.67 -54.72
N THR A 36 -28.55 30.33 -53.95
CA THR A 36 -30.00 30.35 -53.87
C THR A 36 -30.73 30.56 -55.17
N ALA A 37 -31.91 29.98 -55.37
CA ALA A 37 -33.13 30.68 -55.82
C ALA A 37 -34.38 29.81 -55.74
N VAL A 38 -35.40 30.49 -55.34
CA VAL A 38 -36.82 30.18 -55.19
C VAL A 38 -37.51 30.01 -56.52
N GLU A 39 -38.50 29.11 -56.65
CA GLU A 39 -39.78 29.39 -57.31
C GLU A 39 -40.82 28.28 -57.10
N GLN A 40 -42.05 28.72 -56.71
CA GLN A 40 -43.35 28.04 -56.70
C GLN A 40 -44.12 28.44 -57.97
N PRO A 41 -45.37 28.00 -58.20
CA PRO A 41 -46.02 26.71 -58.21
C PRO A 41 -46.82 26.45 -59.52
N THR A 42 -47.42 25.30 -59.72
CA THR A 42 -48.59 25.16 -60.65
C THR A 42 -49.53 24.06 -60.22
N GLU A 43 -50.78 24.33 -60.50
CA GLU A 43 -52.04 23.87 -60.00
C GLU A 43 -52.47 22.42 -60.34
N THR A 44 -53.40 21.98 -59.50
CA THR A 44 -54.32 20.86 -59.40
C THR A 44 -55.02 20.37 -60.65
N PRO A 45 -55.52 19.13 -60.71
CA PRO A 45 -56.98 18.93 -60.72
C PRO A 45 -57.53 17.91 -59.71
N GLU A 46 -58.67 18.24 -59.19
CA GLU A 46 -59.61 17.54 -58.28
C GLU A 46 -60.44 16.44 -59.00
N PRO A 47 -61.40 15.79 -58.28
CA PRO A 47 -61.19 14.54 -57.57
C PRO A 47 -62.21 13.44 -58.09
N THR A 48 -61.97 12.21 -57.72
CA THR A 48 -63.01 11.14 -57.83
C THR A 48 -63.28 10.59 -56.43
N VAL A 49 -64.51 10.75 -55.99
CA VAL A 49 -65.09 10.22 -54.75
C VAL A 49 -65.13 8.69 -54.79
N VAL A 50 -64.49 8.03 -53.83
CA VAL A 50 -64.75 6.65 -53.49
C VAL A 50 -65.08 6.60 -52.00
N GLU A 51 -66.24 5.91 -51.78
CA GLU A 51 -66.98 5.69 -50.54
C GLU A 51 -66.08 5.21 -49.39
N GLN A 52 -66.15 5.92 -48.22
CA GLN A 52 -65.42 5.57 -47.00
C GLN A 52 -66.04 4.35 -46.31
N ALA A 53 -65.23 3.32 -46.12
CA ALA A 53 -65.50 2.33 -45.07
C ALA A 53 -65.06 2.90 -43.71
N GLU A 54 -65.89 2.72 -42.68
CA GLU A 54 -65.63 3.17 -41.31
C GLU A 54 -64.30 2.64 -40.77
N PRO A 55 -63.44 3.47 -40.08
CA PRO A 55 -62.18 3.01 -39.48
C PRO A 55 -62.46 2.16 -38.23
N THR A 56 -62.08 0.88 -38.32
CA THR A 56 -61.90 0.04 -37.14
C THR A 56 -60.94 0.70 -36.16
N ALA A 57 -61.36 0.92 -34.92
CA ALA A 57 -60.56 1.53 -33.86
C ALA A 57 -59.27 0.72 -33.63
N THR A 58 -58.13 1.38 -33.91
CA THR A 58 -56.81 0.85 -33.56
C THR A 58 -56.74 0.75 -32.01
N PRO A 59 -56.38 -0.41 -31.44
CA PRO A 59 -56.26 -0.51 -29.99
C PRO A 59 -55.21 0.47 -29.49
N LYS A 60 -55.59 1.27 -28.51
CA LYS A 60 -54.71 2.19 -27.78
C LYS A 60 -53.52 1.39 -27.23
N PRO A 61 -52.29 1.81 -27.42
CA PRO A 61 -51.14 1.08 -26.85
C PRO A 61 -51.31 0.99 -25.34
N THR A 62 -51.41 -0.24 -24.86
CA THR A 62 -51.37 -0.53 -23.42
C THR A 62 -49.99 -0.20 -22.94
N PHE A 63 -49.88 0.81 -22.06
CA PHE A 63 -48.62 1.08 -21.37
C PHE A 63 -48.22 -0.16 -20.60
N THR A 64 -47.13 -0.80 -21.03
CA THR A 64 -46.45 -1.79 -20.20
C THR A 64 -45.91 -1.00 -18.98
N PRO A 65 -46.28 -1.37 -17.75
CA PRO A 65 -45.75 -0.68 -16.59
C PRO A 65 -44.23 -0.78 -16.65
N THR A 66 -43.55 0.36 -16.52
CA THR A 66 -42.10 0.41 -16.32
C THR A 66 -41.82 -0.49 -15.13
N PRO A 67 -40.89 -1.45 -15.22
CA PRO A 67 -40.56 -2.27 -14.07
C PRO A 67 -40.14 -1.34 -12.92
N THR A 68 -40.81 -1.49 -11.80
CA THR A 68 -40.42 -0.80 -10.56
C THR A 68 -38.95 -1.19 -10.27
N PRO A 69 -38.03 -0.25 -10.06
CA PRO A 69 -36.69 -0.60 -9.73
C PRO A 69 -36.70 -1.49 -8.48
N THR A 70 -36.02 -2.63 -8.55
CA THR A 70 -35.84 -3.50 -7.40
C THR A 70 -35.17 -2.68 -6.29
N PRO A 71 -35.75 -2.61 -5.09
CA PRO A 71 -35.12 -1.90 -3.99
C PRO A 71 -33.73 -2.50 -3.74
N PHE A 72 -32.71 -1.67 -3.52
CA PHE A 72 -31.41 -2.14 -3.08
C PHE A 72 -31.56 -2.89 -1.74
N PRO A 73 -30.78 -3.96 -1.51
CA PRO A 73 -30.82 -4.66 -0.24
C PRO A 73 -30.51 -3.70 0.91
N THR A 74 -31.24 -3.79 1.99
CA THR A 74 -30.95 -3.04 3.21
C THR A 74 -29.59 -3.51 3.75
N PRO A 75 -28.64 -2.60 4.06
CA PRO A 75 -27.36 -2.98 4.61
C PRO A 75 -27.51 -3.78 5.91
N LEU A 76 -26.61 -4.74 6.10
CA LEU A 76 -26.54 -5.50 7.34
C LEU A 76 -26.22 -4.58 8.53
N PRO A 77 -26.70 -4.86 9.76
CA PRO A 77 -26.42 -4.02 10.93
C PRO A 77 -24.92 -3.81 11.18
N GLU A 78 -24.07 -4.79 10.95
CA GLU A 78 -22.61 -4.70 11.05
C GLU A 78 -21.99 -3.70 10.06
N LEU A 79 -22.51 -3.59 8.84
CA LEU A 79 -22.05 -2.63 7.83
C LEU A 79 -22.46 -1.19 8.20
N VAL A 80 -23.55 -1.03 8.94
CA VAL A 80 -24.01 0.29 9.40
C VAL A 80 -23.26 0.74 10.64
N ALA A 81 -22.80 -0.20 11.47
CA ALA A 81 -22.13 0.06 12.73
C ALA A 81 -20.68 0.53 12.59
N THR A 82 -20.06 0.34 11.42
CA THR A 82 -18.67 0.76 11.15
C THR A 82 -18.57 1.72 9.95
N SER A 83 -17.38 2.24 9.70
CA SER A 83 -17.12 3.19 8.62
C SER A 83 -15.94 2.74 7.74
N ILE A 84 -15.83 3.31 6.53
CA ILE A 84 -14.63 3.13 5.69
C ILE A 84 -13.40 3.64 6.45
N LYS A 85 -13.51 4.78 7.15
CA LYS A 85 -12.43 5.35 7.96
C LYS A 85 -11.89 4.35 8.99
N GLU A 86 -12.76 3.76 9.80
CA GLU A 86 -12.37 2.77 10.82
C GLU A 86 -11.74 1.51 10.22
N GLN A 87 -12.26 1.02 9.09
CA GLN A 87 -11.68 -0.12 8.42
C GLN A 87 -10.34 0.24 7.72
N ALA A 88 -10.24 1.43 7.13
CA ALA A 88 -9.02 1.92 6.49
C ALA A 88 -7.85 2.03 7.48
N GLU A 89 -8.12 2.48 8.70
CA GLU A 89 -7.12 2.60 9.77
C GLU A 89 -6.48 1.24 10.12
N LYS A 90 -7.23 0.14 10.03
CA LYS A 90 -6.72 -1.22 10.24
C LYS A 90 -5.67 -1.62 9.20
N PHE A 91 -5.84 -1.16 7.97
CA PHE A 91 -4.91 -1.39 6.86
C PHE A 91 -3.85 -0.29 6.71
N GLY A 92 -3.74 0.63 7.67
CA GLY A 92 -2.70 1.64 7.73
C GLY A 92 -2.82 2.79 6.74
N PHE A 93 -3.97 2.99 6.08
CA PHE A 93 -4.16 4.17 5.23
C PHE A 93 -5.18 5.15 5.80
N SER A 94 -4.94 6.43 5.62
CA SER A 94 -5.90 7.47 5.92
C SER A 94 -6.96 7.57 4.84
N PHE A 95 -8.20 7.84 5.24
CA PHE A 95 -9.32 8.04 4.32
C PHE A 95 -9.64 9.52 4.23
N GLY A 96 -9.39 10.11 3.06
CA GLY A 96 -9.45 11.54 2.82
C GLY A 96 -10.54 11.99 1.87
N THR A 97 -10.78 13.31 1.85
CA THR A 97 -11.70 13.94 0.91
C THR A 97 -11.33 15.38 0.59
N VAL A 98 -11.97 15.96 -0.44
CA VAL A 98 -11.78 17.36 -0.82
C VAL A 98 -12.70 18.29 -0.03
N ILE A 99 -12.19 19.47 0.33
CA ILE A 99 -12.95 20.57 0.92
C ILE A 99 -12.67 21.87 0.16
N SER A 100 -13.60 22.82 0.20
CA SER A 100 -13.44 24.12 -0.44
C SER A 100 -13.84 25.26 0.49
N GLY A 101 -13.49 26.49 0.13
CA GLY A 101 -13.90 27.68 0.87
C GLY A 101 -15.42 27.84 0.98
N SER A 102 -16.20 27.27 0.06
CA SER A 102 -17.66 27.24 0.13
C SER A 102 -18.18 26.12 1.04
N THR A 103 -17.57 24.94 1.03
CA THR A 103 -18.02 23.78 1.80
C THR A 103 -17.57 23.84 3.26
N VAL A 104 -16.46 24.50 3.58
CA VAL A 104 -16.00 24.70 4.97
C VAL A 104 -16.99 25.51 5.82
N GLY A 105 -17.88 26.27 5.19
CA GLY A 105 -18.99 26.97 5.86
C GLY A 105 -20.28 26.15 5.97
N ASN A 106 -20.36 24.96 5.37
CA ASN A 106 -21.55 24.12 5.38
C ASN A 106 -21.48 23.12 6.54
N ASN A 107 -22.40 23.23 7.50
CA ASN A 107 -22.41 22.41 8.70
C ASN A 107 -22.70 20.93 8.41
N ASP A 108 -23.57 20.61 7.45
CA ASP A 108 -23.90 19.23 7.11
C ASP A 108 -22.70 18.54 6.41
N TYR A 109 -22.00 19.28 5.54
CA TYR A 109 -20.76 18.80 4.91
C TYR A 109 -19.66 18.55 5.94
N LYS A 110 -19.51 19.46 6.92
CA LYS A 110 -18.54 19.30 8.02
C LYS A 110 -18.88 18.10 8.90
N ALA A 111 -20.14 17.91 9.24
CA ALA A 111 -20.57 16.75 10.02
C ALA A 111 -20.24 15.42 9.31
N MET A 112 -20.41 15.37 7.99
CA MET A 112 -19.97 14.22 7.18
C MET A 112 -18.45 14.04 7.23
N ILE A 113 -17.66 15.12 7.10
CA ILE A 113 -16.19 15.02 7.21
C ILE A 113 -15.78 14.47 8.58
N GLU A 114 -16.32 15.02 9.65
CA GLU A 114 -15.98 14.62 11.02
C GLU A 114 -16.27 13.14 11.30
N SER A 115 -17.38 12.62 10.75
CA SER A 115 -17.78 11.23 10.94
C SER A 115 -17.03 10.25 10.02
N GLU A 116 -16.71 10.65 8.78
CA GLU A 116 -16.34 9.71 7.73
C GLU A 116 -14.87 9.78 7.31
N PHE A 117 -14.14 10.86 7.63
CA PHE A 117 -12.80 11.10 7.11
C PHE A 117 -11.80 11.47 8.21
N ASN A 118 -10.52 11.15 8.00
CA ASN A 118 -9.41 11.56 8.86
C ASN A 118 -8.30 12.34 8.12
N SER A 119 -8.55 12.69 6.85
CA SER A 119 -7.69 13.56 6.04
C SER A 119 -8.52 14.44 5.11
N ILE A 120 -8.04 15.64 4.78
CA ILE A 120 -8.65 16.52 3.77
C ILE A 120 -7.61 17.09 2.82
N THR A 121 -8.08 17.52 1.63
CA THR A 121 -7.31 18.27 0.63
C THR A 121 -8.11 19.51 0.24
N ALA A 122 -7.51 20.69 0.24
CA ALA A 122 -8.16 21.91 -0.27
C ALA A 122 -8.32 21.81 -1.80
N GLY A 123 -9.54 21.97 -2.30
CA GLY A 123 -9.84 21.80 -3.72
C GLY A 123 -9.10 22.82 -4.61
N ASN A 124 -9.03 24.07 -4.16
CA ASN A 124 -8.38 25.14 -4.91
C ASN A 124 -7.61 26.14 -4.02
N GLU A 125 -7.92 26.23 -2.76
CA GLU A 125 -7.54 27.33 -1.88
C GLU A 125 -6.05 27.33 -1.53
N MET A 126 -5.36 26.18 -1.69
CA MET A 126 -3.91 26.05 -1.50
C MET A 126 -3.12 26.05 -2.82
N LYS A 127 -3.78 26.28 -3.97
CA LYS A 127 -3.12 26.41 -5.27
C LYS A 127 -2.57 27.83 -5.45
N ALA A 128 -1.50 27.94 -6.23
CA ALA A 128 -0.80 29.21 -6.46
C ALA A 128 -1.72 30.37 -6.86
N TYR A 129 -2.66 30.14 -7.78
CA TYR A 129 -3.57 31.21 -8.23
C TYR A 129 -4.52 31.72 -7.12
N SER A 130 -4.77 30.92 -6.09
CA SER A 130 -5.60 31.33 -4.94
C SER A 130 -4.79 31.97 -3.84
N LEU A 131 -3.52 31.57 -3.68
CA LEU A 131 -2.61 32.10 -2.66
C LEU A 131 -1.96 33.42 -3.08
N LEU A 132 -1.58 33.58 -4.36
CA LEU A 132 -0.86 34.74 -4.86
C LEU A 132 -1.76 35.98 -4.95
N ASP A 133 -1.31 37.09 -4.34
CA ASP A 133 -1.97 38.41 -4.41
C ASP A 133 -1.22 39.33 -5.39
N GLN A 134 -1.75 39.46 -6.61
CA GLN A 134 -1.15 40.31 -7.64
C GLN A 134 -0.94 41.76 -7.20
N LYS A 135 -1.96 42.37 -6.60
CA LYS A 135 -1.91 43.76 -6.23
C LYS A 135 -0.89 44.04 -5.11
N ALA A 136 -0.86 43.17 -4.12
CA ALA A 136 0.13 43.25 -3.06
C ALA A 136 1.54 43.02 -3.60
N SER A 137 1.73 42.06 -4.52
CA SER A 137 3.00 41.80 -5.17
C SER A 137 3.52 42.98 -5.99
N GLN A 138 2.66 43.65 -6.73
CA GLN A 138 2.99 44.91 -7.47
C GLN A 138 3.47 46.05 -6.54
N SER A 139 3.03 46.04 -5.31
CA SER A 139 3.34 47.09 -4.32
C SER A 139 4.48 46.68 -3.38
N ASN A 140 4.99 45.44 -3.47
CA ASN A 140 6.05 44.97 -2.58
C ASN A 140 7.39 45.61 -2.96
N PRO A 141 8.03 46.40 -2.07
CA PRO A 141 9.29 47.07 -2.36
C PRO A 141 10.47 46.06 -2.53
N GLU A 142 10.35 44.85 -2.01
CA GLU A 142 11.35 43.80 -2.13
C GLU A 142 11.29 43.07 -3.49
N GLY A 143 10.23 43.31 -4.27
CA GLY A 143 10.04 42.72 -5.59
C GLY A 143 9.71 41.23 -5.58
N MET A 144 9.45 40.64 -4.38
CA MET A 144 9.03 39.26 -4.22
C MET A 144 7.50 39.13 -4.24
N PRO A 145 6.95 37.94 -4.59
CA PRO A 145 5.50 37.75 -4.58
C PRO A 145 4.93 37.84 -3.15
N VAL A 146 3.69 38.26 -3.05
CA VAL A 146 2.96 38.31 -1.77
C VAL A 146 1.81 37.33 -1.82
N MET A 147 1.59 36.58 -0.76
CA MET A 147 0.53 35.59 -0.63
C MET A 147 -0.59 36.09 0.31
N ASN A 148 -1.79 35.57 0.08
CA ASN A 148 -2.98 35.77 0.91
C ASN A 148 -3.53 34.41 1.32
N TYR A 149 -3.33 34.05 2.55
CA TYR A 149 -3.71 32.73 3.11
C TYR A 149 -5.13 32.69 3.68
N THR A 150 -5.87 33.81 3.68
CA THR A 150 -7.16 33.97 4.42
C THR A 150 -8.15 32.83 4.23
N THR A 151 -8.27 32.25 3.04
CA THR A 151 -9.22 31.17 2.78
C THR A 151 -8.60 29.81 3.08
N ALA A 152 -7.34 29.61 2.76
CA ALA A 152 -6.60 28.39 3.07
C ALA A 152 -6.51 28.18 4.58
N ASP A 153 -6.20 29.23 5.36
CA ASP A 153 -6.13 29.18 6.83
C ASP A 153 -7.43 28.72 7.48
N LYS A 154 -8.59 29.11 6.91
CA LYS A 154 -9.89 28.63 7.40
C LYS A 154 -10.05 27.12 7.24
N ILE A 155 -9.52 26.56 6.15
CA ILE A 155 -9.59 25.13 5.86
C ILE A 155 -8.62 24.37 6.78
N VAL A 156 -7.37 24.82 6.85
CA VAL A 156 -6.35 24.17 7.69
C VAL A 156 -6.67 24.31 9.17
N GLY A 157 -7.14 25.50 9.61
CA GLY A 157 -7.60 25.71 10.99
C GLY A 157 -8.84 24.89 11.34
N TYR A 158 -9.73 24.61 10.39
CA TYR A 158 -10.83 23.66 10.59
C TYR A 158 -10.28 22.25 10.80
N ALA A 159 -9.37 21.76 9.95
CA ALA A 159 -8.74 20.47 10.11
C ALA A 159 -8.06 20.31 11.47
N GLN A 160 -7.28 21.33 11.88
CA GLN A 160 -6.65 21.38 13.21
C GLN A 160 -7.68 21.27 14.34
N SER A 161 -8.81 22.00 14.21
CA SER A 161 -9.85 22.03 15.25
C SER A 161 -10.54 20.69 15.49
N ILE A 162 -10.54 19.80 14.51
CA ILE A 162 -11.14 18.45 14.59
C ILE A 162 -10.08 17.32 14.61
N GLY A 163 -8.79 17.67 14.64
CA GLY A 163 -7.69 16.73 14.80
C GLY A 163 -7.41 15.83 13.59
N ILE A 164 -7.62 16.31 12.36
CA ILE A 164 -7.31 15.58 11.12
C ILE A 164 -6.21 16.24 10.31
N GLY A 165 -5.52 15.46 9.46
CA GLY A 165 -4.45 15.96 8.61
C GLY A 165 -4.93 16.62 7.32
N VAL A 166 -4.05 17.45 6.73
CA VAL A 166 -4.25 18.11 5.44
C VAL A 166 -3.16 17.68 4.46
N ARG A 167 -3.56 17.27 3.25
CA ARG A 167 -2.66 17.17 2.10
C ARG A 167 -2.55 18.55 1.46
N GLY A 168 -1.34 19.11 1.44
CA GLY A 168 -1.04 20.36 0.74
C GLY A 168 -1.08 20.16 -0.78
N HIS A 169 -2.01 20.80 -1.47
CA HIS A 169 -2.18 20.67 -2.92
C HIS A 169 -2.45 22.04 -3.54
N VAL A 170 -1.55 22.57 -4.33
CA VAL A 170 -0.27 22.16 -4.89
C VAL A 170 0.65 23.39 -5.00
N LEU A 171 1.95 23.21 -4.80
CA LEU A 171 2.90 24.34 -4.88
C LEU A 171 3.12 24.78 -6.33
N VAL A 172 3.49 23.88 -7.22
CA VAL A 172 3.81 24.19 -8.62
C VAL A 172 2.96 23.36 -9.58
N TRP A 173 2.15 24.07 -10.38
CA TRP A 173 1.35 23.47 -11.45
C TRP A 173 1.20 24.47 -12.61
N ASP A 174 1.69 24.14 -13.80
CA ASP A 174 1.66 24.97 -14.96
C ASP A 174 0.24 25.43 -15.37
N ALA A 175 -0.76 24.57 -15.18
CA ALA A 175 -2.15 24.87 -15.51
C ALA A 175 -2.84 25.87 -14.52
N TYR A 176 -2.31 25.99 -13.32
CA TYR A 176 -2.91 26.81 -12.24
C TYR A 176 -1.92 27.79 -11.61
N MET A 177 -0.88 28.19 -12.37
CA MET A 177 -0.03 29.33 -12.04
C MET A 177 -0.48 30.58 -12.77
N CYS A 178 -0.44 31.72 -12.09
CA CYS A 178 -0.82 32.99 -12.69
C CYS A 178 0.22 33.47 -13.70
N ASP A 179 -0.15 33.82 -14.93
CA ASP A 179 0.78 34.29 -15.97
C ASP A 179 1.53 35.56 -15.54
N TRP A 180 0.87 36.49 -14.84
CA TRP A 180 1.49 37.70 -14.31
C TRP A 180 2.66 37.45 -13.34
N PHE A 181 2.70 36.26 -12.70
CA PHE A 181 3.80 35.88 -11.80
C PHE A 181 5.16 35.80 -12.53
N PHE A 182 5.11 35.48 -13.81
CA PHE A 182 6.29 35.39 -14.67
C PHE A 182 6.69 36.71 -15.33
N ARG A 183 5.94 37.81 -15.09
CA ARG A 183 6.12 39.06 -15.80
C ARG A 183 6.75 40.15 -14.94
N GLU A 184 7.39 41.11 -15.63
CA GLU A 184 7.95 42.30 -14.99
C GLU A 184 6.87 43.07 -14.25
N GLY A 185 7.17 43.53 -13.01
CA GLY A 185 6.26 44.26 -12.16
C GLY A 185 4.95 43.56 -11.82
N TYR A 186 4.87 42.23 -12.05
CA TYR A 186 3.66 41.42 -11.83
C TYR A 186 2.43 41.93 -12.60
N THR A 187 2.63 42.55 -13.77
CA THR A 187 1.56 43.04 -14.64
C THR A 187 1.14 41.98 -15.66
N ASN A 188 -0.09 42.11 -16.19
CA ASN A 188 -0.61 41.14 -17.17
C ASN A 188 -0.01 41.33 -18.58
N ASP A 189 0.65 42.45 -18.85
CA ASP A 189 1.18 42.89 -20.15
C ASP A 189 2.71 43.12 -20.12
N GLY A 190 3.36 42.95 -18.96
CA GLY A 190 4.80 43.03 -18.82
C GLY A 190 5.55 41.96 -19.62
N ALA A 191 6.79 42.21 -19.95
CA ALA A 191 7.65 41.19 -20.52
C ALA A 191 7.87 40.03 -19.52
N TYR A 192 8.15 38.82 -20.02
CA TYR A 192 8.60 37.75 -19.13
C TYR A 192 9.98 38.11 -18.56
N VAL A 193 10.13 37.91 -17.26
CA VAL A 193 11.42 38.09 -16.58
C VAL A 193 12.40 36.96 -16.92
N ASP A 194 13.65 37.14 -16.60
CA ASP A 194 14.69 36.14 -16.84
C ASP A 194 14.57 34.91 -15.90
N ALA A 195 15.32 33.86 -16.22
CA ALA A 195 15.29 32.60 -15.52
C ALA A 195 15.72 32.73 -14.02
N GLU A 196 16.70 33.57 -13.72
CA GLU A 196 17.18 33.73 -12.34
C GLU A 196 16.15 34.46 -11.48
N THR A 197 15.45 35.45 -12.04
CA THR A 197 14.32 36.12 -11.38
C THR A 197 13.19 35.13 -11.08
N ILE A 198 12.82 34.25 -12.04
CA ILE A 198 11.76 33.25 -11.79
C ILE A 198 12.19 32.21 -10.80
N LYS A 199 13.42 31.70 -10.84
CA LYS A 199 13.95 30.79 -9.82
C LYS A 199 13.87 31.39 -8.43
N ALA A 200 14.24 32.65 -8.28
CA ALA A 200 14.14 33.36 -7.00
C ALA A 200 12.68 33.52 -6.53
N ARG A 201 11.76 33.87 -7.42
CA ARG A 201 10.31 33.97 -7.10
C ARG A 201 9.71 32.64 -6.71
N VAL A 202 10.00 31.57 -7.44
CA VAL A 202 9.50 30.20 -7.16
C VAL A 202 10.05 29.71 -5.83
N LYS A 203 11.36 29.89 -5.61
CA LYS A 203 11.99 29.56 -4.33
C LYS A 203 11.31 30.26 -3.16
N TYR A 204 11.19 31.58 -3.23
CA TYR A 204 10.56 32.40 -2.20
C TYR A 204 9.10 31.97 -1.94
N TYR A 205 8.34 31.75 -3.01
CA TYR A 205 6.95 31.28 -2.91
C TYR A 205 6.83 29.94 -2.18
N ILE A 206 7.65 28.96 -2.54
CA ILE A 206 7.66 27.63 -1.92
C ILE A 206 8.05 27.72 -0.44
N GLU A 207 9.14 28.45 -0.14
CA GLU A 207 9.62 28.67 1.23
C GLU A 207 8.56 29.34 2.12
N GLU A 208 7.93 30.38 1.63
CA GLU A 208 6.89 31.10 2.39
C GLU A 208 5.66 30.25 2.62
N VAL A 209 5.16 29.51 1.60
CA VAL A 209 3.95 28.71 1.73
C VAL A 209 4.15 27.56 2.72
N ILE A 210 5.22 26.78 2.60
CA ILE A 210 5.49 25.67 3.52
C ILE A 210 5.70 26.22 4.94
N THR A 211 6.51 27.31 5.09
CA THR A 211 6.80 27.89 6.40
C THR A 211 5.56 28.46 7.06
N HIS A 212 4.67 29.12 6.31
CA HIS A 212 3.42 29.66 6.84
C HIS A 212 2.56 28.58 7.48
N PHE A 213 2.26 27.49 6.73
CA PHE A 213 1.36 26.46 7.24
C PHE A 213 1.97 25.68 8.41
N GLU A 214 3.27 25.41 8.40
CA GLU A 214 3.92 24.74 9.53
C GLU A 214 4.01 25.64 10.76
N THR A 215 4.17 26.96 10.58
CA THR A 215 4.24 27.92 11.70
C THR A 215 2.87 28.19 12.32
N GLU A 216 1.84 28.45 11.51
CA GLU A 216 0.50 28.78 11.99
C GLU A 216 -0.31 27.54 12.42
N PHE A 217 -0.04 26.36 11.79
CA PHE A 217 -0.76 25.10 12.03
C PHE A 217 0.23 23.92 12.14
N PRO A 218 1.09 23.89 13.17
CA PRO A 218 2.14 22.90 13.28
C PRO A 218 1.64 21.46 13.16
N GLY A 219 2.24 20.68 12.24
CA GLY A 219 1.96 19.26 12.03
C GLY A 219 0.61 18.94 11.37
N VAL A 220 -0.19 19.94 10.99
CA VAL A 220 -1.50 19.71 10.34
C VAL A 220 -1.34 19.36 8.86
N VAL A 221 -0.44 20.07 8.14
CA VAL A 221 -0.11 19.75 6.74
C VAL A 221 1.01 18.72 6.73
N TYR A 222 0.65 17.44 6.57
CA TYR A 222 1.60 16.32 6.70
C TYR A 222 2.35 15.98 5.42
N CYS A 223 1.93 16.49 4.27
CA CYS A 223 2.63 16.31 2.98
C CYS A 223 2.30 17.45 2.02
N TRP A 224 3.14 17.62 0.99
CA TRP A 224 2.89 18.54 -0.12
C TRP A 224 3.00 17.85 -1.47
N ASP A 225 2.01 18.06 -2.34
CA ASP A 225 2.20 17.89 -3.78
C ASP A 225 3.07 19.06 -4.26
N VAL A 226 4.37 18.81 -4.45
CA VAL A 226 5.33 19.88 -4.83
C VAL A 226 5.10 20.29 -6.27
N VAL A 227 4.99 19.30 -7.17
CA VAL A 227 4.70 19.52 -8.59
C VAL A 227 3.57 18.60 -9.04
N ASN A 228 2.63 19.18 -9.79
CA ASN A 228 1.47 18.46 -10.34
C ASN A 228 1.53 18.39 -11.87
N GLU A 229 1.24 17.19 -12.43
CA GLU A 229 0.96 16.92 -13.84
C GLU A 229 2.07 17.39 -14.81
N ALA A 230 3.33 17.24 -14.44
CA ALA A 230 4.46 17.64 -15.29
C ALA A 230 4.76 16.66 -16.41
N VAL A 231 4.21 15.44 -16.39
CA VAL A 231 4.43 14.41 -17.44
C VAL A 231 3.34 14.48 -18.51
N GLY A 232 3.71 14.61 -19.79
CA GLY A 232 2.79 14.64 -20.93
C GLY A 232 2.25 13.25 -21.28
N ASP A 233 1.01 13.20 -21.77
CA ASP A 233 0.36 11.95 -22.20
C ASP A 233 0.55 11.68 -23.70
N ASN A 234 0.59 12.72 -24.52
CA ASN A 234 0.56 12.60 -25.97
C ASN A 234 1.84 13.16 -26.62
N GLU A 235 2.22 12.59 -27.75
CA GLU A 235 3.26 13.17 -28.59
C GLU A 235 2.99 14.65 -28.91
N GLY A 236 4.02 15.47 -28.80
CA GLY A 236 3.93 16.92 -28.99
C GLY A 236 3.68 17.71 -27.70
N GLU A 237 3.32 17.07 -26.58
CA GLU A 237 3.25 17.72 -25.27
C GLU A 237 4.62 17.78 -24.57
N TYR A 238 5.60 17.00 -25.04
CA TYR A 238 6.95 16.90 -24.49
C TYR A 238 7.99 16.80 -25.64
N ALA A 239 9.27 16.98 -25.31
CA ALA A 239 10.36 16.88 -26.28
C ALA A 239 10.52 15.43 -26.78
N ALA A 240 10.67 15.25 -28.10
CA ALA A 240 10.85 13.92 -28.66
C ALA A 240 12.10 13.24 -28.10
N GLY A 241 11.93 12.02 -27.57
CA GLY A 241 13.01 11.22 -26.98
C GLY A 241 13.32 11.52 -25.52
N ASP A 242 12.60 12.42 -24.84
CA ASP A 242 12.70 12.59 -23.39
C ASP A 242 11.98 11.44 -22.68
N PRO A 243 12.70 10.54 -21.95
CA PRO A 243 12.08 9.42 -21.27
C PRO A 243 11.17 9.86 -20.11
N ARG A 244 11.37 11.07 -19.55
CA ARG A 244 10.54 11.68 -18.52
C ARG A 244 9.22 12.21 -19.07
N ARG A 245 9.10 12.34 -20.41
CA ARG A 245 7.98 12.99 -21.09
C ARG A 245 7.64 14.36 -20.47
N LEU A 246 8.67 15.12 -20.05
CA LEU A 246 8.48 16.38 -19.34
C LEU A 246 7.71 17.37 -20.22
N ARG A 247 6.59 17.83 -19.71
CA ARG A 247 5.62 18.67 -20.42
C ARG A 247 6.18 20.02 -20.78
N THR A 248 6.28 20.30 -22.08
CA THR A 248 6.71 21.60 -22.64
C THR A 248 5.53 22.48 -23.05
N VAL A 249 4.41 21.86 -23.42
CA VAL A 249 3.17 22.52 -23.79
C VAL A 249 1.97 21.79 -23.19
N ARG A 250 0.91 22.52 -22.94
CA ARG A 250 -0.41 22.02 -22.55
C ARG A 250 -1.45 22.56 -23.54
N SER A 251 -2.64 21.96 -23.60
CA SER A 251 -3.73 22.45 -24.42
C SER A 251 -3.97 23.95 -24.16
N GLY A 252 -3.57 24.81 -25.08
CA GLY A 252 -3.73 26.28 -24.97
C GLY A 252 -2.45 27.10 -24.88
N GLY A 253 -1.26 26.49 -24.73
CA GLY A 253 -0.02 27.26 -24.71
C GLY A 253 1.19 26.55 -24.14
N ASP A 254 2.29 27.28 -24.07
CA ASP A 254 3.56 26.83 -23.51
C ASP A 254 3.43 26.60 -22.00
N ASN A 255 4.13 25.59 -21.47
CA ASN A 255 4.45 25.52 -20.05
C ASN A 255 5.48 26.61 -19.73
N ILE A 256 5.04 27.66 -19.05
CA ILE A 256 5.88 28.84 -18.80
C ILE A 256 7.05 28.54 -17.85
N PHE A 257 6.88 27.63 -16.89
CA PHE A 257 8.00 27.17 -16.05
C PHE A 257 9.09 26.53 -16.91
N TYR A 258 8.72 25.58 -17.76
CA TYR A 258 9.68 24.95 -18.68
C TYR A 258 10.33 25.97 -19.62
N LYS A 259 9.53 26.86 -20.18
CA LYS A 259 10.00 27.86 -21.14
C LYS A 259 11.05 28.81 -20.58
N ILE A 260 10.93 29.21 -19.29
CA ILE A 260 11.82 30.20 -18.66
C ILE A 260 12.91 29.51 -17.83
N MET A 261 12.57 28.53 -17.00
CA MET A 261 13.52 27.85 -16.10
C MET A 261 14.23 26.67 -16.72
N GLY A 262 13.73 26.16 -17.87
CA GLY A 262 14.27 24.98 -18.51
C GLY A 262 13.74 23.67 -17.91
N GLU A 263 14.38 22.57 -18.29
CA GLU A 263 13.98 21.22 -17.90
C GLU A 263 14.17 20.91 -16.40
N ASP A 264 14.95 21.71 -15.70
CA ASP A 264 15.24 21.54 -14.27
C ASP A 264 14.16 22.10 -13.35
N TYR A 265 13.10 22.76 -13.88
CA TYR A 265 12.14 23.45 -13.03
C TYR A 265 11.47 22.54 -11.99
N VAL A 266 11.23 21.26 -12.34
CA VAL A 266 10.64 20.28 -11.43
C VAL A 266 11.62 19.96 -10.31
N ALA A 267 12.84 19.57 -10.63
CA ALA A 267 13.87 19.22 -9.66
C ALA A 267 14.23 20.41 -8.73
N LEU A 268 14.28 21.63 -9.28
CA LEU A 268 14.48 22.86 -8.51
C LEU A 268 13.34 23.11 -7.52
N SER A 269 12.08 22.87 -7.94
CA SER A 269 10.92 23.03 -7.05
C SER A 269 10.99 22.06 -5.87
N PHE A 270 11.35 20.81 -6.12
CA PHE A 270 11.59 19.82 -5.05
C PHE A 270 12.77 20.18 -4.15
N LEU A 271 13.87 20.66 -4.72
CA LEU A 271 15.04 21.12 -3.93
C LEU A 271 14.64 22.26 -2.99
N TYR A 272 13.91 23.26 -3.46
CA TYR A 272 13.45 24.37 -2.62
C TYR A 272 12.50 23.92 -1.51
N ALA A 273 11.61 23.00 -1.80
CA ALA A 273 10.70 22.41 -0.82
C ALA A 273 11.49 21.61 0.24
N LYS A 274 12.42 20.75 -0.20
CA LYS A 274 13.24 19.92 0.70
C LYS A 274 14.14 20.75 1.61
N ASP A 275 14.81 21.77 1.06
CA ASP A 275 15.62 22.71 1.84
C ASP A 275 14.79 23.42 2.92
N THR A 276 13.54 23.76 2.59
CA THR A 276 12.62 24.39 3.55
C THR A 276 12.19 23.43 4.65
N VAL A 277 11.80 22.21 4.29
CA VAL A 277 11.43 21.18 5.28
C VAL A 277 12.61 20.85 6.20
N GLU A 278 13.80 20.64 5.66
CA GLU A 278 15.01 20.36 6.46
C GLU A 278 15.35 21.52 7.40
N LYS A 279 15.19 22.77 6.96
CA LYS A 279 15.38 23.96 7.81
C LYS A 279 14.36 24.02 8.96
N LEU A 280 13.11 23.66 8.69
CA LEU A 280 12.05 23.58 9.72
C LEU A 280 12.35 22.43 10.70
N GLN A 281 12.74 21.25 10.20
CA GLN A 281 13.14 20.10 11.00
C GLN A 281 14.36 20.39 11.90
N ALA A 282 15.34 21.17 11.40
CA ALA A 282 16.49 21.59 12.20
C ALA A 282 16.07 22.50 13.37
N ALA A 283 14.98 23.27 13.22
CA ALA A 283 14.41 24.10 14.26
C ALA A 283 13.44 23.35 15.19
N ASN A 284 12.70 22.40 14.66
CA ASN A 284 11.74 21.54 15.37
C ASN A 284 11.77 20.12 14.79
N PRO A 285 12.39 19.14 15.47
CA PRO A 285 12.49 17.75 14.99
C PRO A 285 11.16 17.01 14.83
N GLU A 286 10.05 17.53 15.38
CA GLU A 286 8.69 16.96 15.21
C GLU A 286 8.08 17.28 13.83
N VAL A 287 8.69 18.16 13.04
CA VAL A 287 8.22 18.46 11.68
C VAL A 287 8.39 17.22 10.82
N ASN A 288 7.27 16.74 10.27
CA ASN A 288 7.23 15.55 9.41
C ASN A 288 6.34 15.84 8.18
N ILE A 289 6.98 16.33 7.11
CA ILE A 289 6.31 16.70 5.86
C ILE A 289 6.92 15.89 4.73
N THR A 290 6.13 15.03 4.10
CA THR A 290 6.54 14.22 2.94
C THR A 290 6.29 14.97 1.62
N LEU A 291 7.22 14.88 0.67
CA LEU A 291 7.17 15.62 -0.59
C LEU A 291 6.78 14.70 -1.76
N PHE A 292 5.65 14.99 -2.41
CA PHE A 292 5.04 14.18 -3.46
C PHE A 292 5.13 14.82 -4.84
N TYR A 293 5.28 13.96 -5.86
CA TYR A 293 4.89 14.26 -7.23
C TYR A 293 3.48 13.70 -7.47
N ASN A 294 2.55 14.52 -7.95
CA ASN A 294 1.14 14.13 -8.17
C ASN A 294 0.75 14.19 -9.65
N ASP A 295 0.09 13.13 -10.18
CA ASP A 295 -0.34 13.10 -11.58
C ASP A 295 -1.55 12.18 -11.80
N TYR A 296 -2.23 12.34 -12.94
CA TYR A 296 -3.30 11.46 -13.41
C TYR A 296 -2.77 10.42 -14.39
N ASN A 297 -3.58 9.41 -14.73
CA ASN A 297 -3.20 8.31 -15.63
C ASN A 297 -1.95 7.51 -15.20
N THR A 298 -1.55 7.60 -13.95
CA THR A 298 -0.32 7.04 -13.39
C THR A 298 -0.24 5.51 -13.48
N PHE A 299 -1.36 4.84 -13.70
CA PHE A 299 -1.45 3.39 -13.82
C PHE A 299 -1.34 2.87 -15.28
N TYR A 300 -1.27 3.76 -16.28
CA TYR A 300 -0.90 3.39 -17.63
C TYR A 300 0.63 3.28 -17.75
N GLU A 301 1.08 2.18 -18.31
CA GLU A 301 2.49 1.77 -18.33
C GLU A 301 3.44 2.88 -18.78
N GLU A 302 3.16 3.49 -19.92
CA GLU A 302 4.02 4.55 -20.48
C GLU A 302 4.08 5.81 -19.60
N LYS A 303 2.96 6.17 -18.95
CA LYS A 303 2.90 7.32 -18.04
C LYS A 303 3.62 6.99 -16.72
N ARG A 304 3.37 5.81 -16.17
CA ARG A 304 4.04 5.30 -14.97
C ARG A 304 5.56 5.30 -15.14
N ASP A 305 6.06 4.73 -16.25
CA ASP A 305 7.48 4.61 -16.49
C ASP A 305 8.14 5.99 -16.67
N ALA A 306 7.46 6.93 -17.34
CA ALA A 306 7.92 8.31 -17.47
C ALA A 306 7.96 9.04 -16.11
N ILE A 307 7.01 8.80 -15.22
CA ILE A 307 7.01 9.32 -13.83
C ILE A 307 8.20 8.76 -13.06
N ILE A 308 8.51 7.47 -13.19
CA ILE A 308 9.68 6.85 -12.54
C ILE A 308 10.97 7.52 -13.03
N GLU A 309 11.11 7.76 -14.33
CA GLU A 309 12.29 8.46 -14.88
C GLU A 309 12.36 9.93 -14.41
N LEU A 310 11.21 10.60 -14.28
CA LEU A 310 11.16 11.95 -13.69
C LEU A 310 11.61 11.96 -12.22
N VAL A 311 11.07 11.07 -11.39
CA VAL A 311 11.45 10.95 -9.97
C VAL A 311 12.94 10.61 -9.82
N LYS A 312 13.47 9.71 -10.63
CA LYS A 312 14.92 9.43 -10.66
C LYS A 312 15.72 10.69 -10.97
N SER A 313 15.28 11.50 -11.95
CA SER A 313 15.98 12.74 -12.29
C SER A 313 15.92 13.78 -11.16
N ILE A 314 14.83 13.83 -10.39
CA ILE A 314 14.68 14.67 -9.22
C ILE A 314 15.63 14.20 -8.10
N ASN A 315 15.64 12.91 -7.79
CA ASN A 315 16.43 12.33 -6.69
C ASN A 315 17.93 12.15 -7.01
N THR A 316 18.36 12.49 -8.23
CA THR A 316 19.77 12.57 -8.62
C THR A 316 20.21 14.00 -8.95
N PHE A 317 19.36 15.00 -8.67
CA PHE A 317 19.63 16.39 -9.03
C PHE A 317 20.61 17.09 -8.06
N ALA A 318 20.54 16.80 -6.77
CA ALA A 318 21.37 17.44 -5.74
C ALA A 318 22.09 16.39 -4.89
N GLN A 319 23.30 16.76 -4.42
CA GLN A 319 24.09 15.94 -3.51
C GLN A 319 24.24 16.66 -2.15
N ASP A 320 24.46 15.87 -1.11
CA ASP A 320 24.80 16.35 0.21
C ASP A 320 26.32 16.68 0.32
N GLU A 321 26.77 17.07 1.49
CA GLU A 321 28.19 17.40 1.77
C GLU A 321 29.15 16.20 1.62
N ASN A 322 28.63 14.96 1.63
CA ASN A 322 29.40 13.73 1.47
C ASN A 322 29.43 13.27 -0.01
N GLY A 323 28.69 13.93 -0.90
CA GLY A 323 28.55 13.59 -2.30
C GLY A 323 27.48 12.53 -2.60
N GLU A 324 26.64 12.18 -1.60
CA GLU A 324 25.50 11.27 -1.78
C GLU A 324 24.27 12.03 -2.31
N TYR A 325 23.51 11.39 -3.18
CA TYR A 325 22.29 12.00 -3.72
C TYR A 325 21.22 12.18 -2.64
N ARG A 326 20.61 13.37 -2.62
CA ARG A 326 19.54 13.71 -1.69
C ARG A 326 18.20 13.23 -2.24
N ILE A 327 17.41 12.53 -1.43
CA ILE A 327 16.04 12.16 -1.78
C ILE A 327 15.16 13.42 -1.64
N LEU A 328 14.79 14.00 -2.78
CA LEU A 328 14.00 15.22 -2.85
C LEU A 328 12.51 14.92 -3.04
N CYS A 329 12.18 13.89 -3.84
CA CYS A 329 10.81 13.39 -4.04
C CYS A 329 10.68 12.07 -3.28
N GLU A 330 9.81 12.04 -2.27
CA GLU A 330 9.64 10.93 -1.33
C GLU A 330 8.40 10.08 -1.66
N GLY A 331 7.46 10.62 -2.42
CA GLY A 331 6.24 9.90 -2.75
C GLY A 331 5.63 10.26 -4.11
N VAL A 332 4.71 9.41 -4.55
CA VAL A 332 3.89 9.62 -5.76
C VAL A 332 2.41 9.64 -5.39
N GLY A 333 1.74 10.74 -5.76
CA GLY A 333 0.29 10.87 -5.74
C GLY A 333 -0.31 10.37 -7.05
N MET A 334 -1.12 9.33 -6.96
CA MET A 334 -1.92 8.81 -8.06
C MET A 334 -3.32 9.44 -7.97
N GLN A 335 -3.69 10.36 -8.90
CA GLN A 335 -5.00 11.05 -8.80
C GLN A 335 -6.19 10.09 -8.75
N GLY A 336 -6.11 8.94 -9.44
CA GLY A 336 -7.09 7.88 -9.28
C GLY A 336 -8.44 8.13 -9.97
N TYR A 337 -8.45 8.82 -11.10
CA TYR A 337 -9.63 8.89 -11.98
C TYR A 337 -9.76 7.59 -12.78
N ILE A 338 -10.38 6.59 -12.17
CA ILE A 338 -10.32 5.20 -12.60
C ILE A 338 -11.57 4.82 -13.39
N GLY A 339 -11.43 3.82 -14.26
CA GLY A 339 -12.52 3.21 -15.01
C GLY A 339 -12.72 3.75 -16.44
N GLY A 340 -11.86 4.64 -16.95
CA GLY A 340 -11.91 5.16 -18.31
C GLY A 340 -13.00 6.19 -18.57
N TYR A 341 -13.23 6.52 -19.84
CA TYR A 341 -14.03 7.65 -20.27
C TYR A 341 -15.28 7.25 -21.04
N GLY A 342 -16.30 8.13 -21.02
CA GLY A 342 -17.50 8.00 -21.83
C GLY A 342 -18.46 6.90 -21.38
N LYS A 343 -19.46 6.60 -22.22
CA LYS A 343 -20.57 5.69 -21.87
C LYS A 343 -20.17 4.25 -21.60
N GLN A 344 -19.05 3.80 -22.13
CA GLN A 344 -18.50 2.46 -21.97
C GLN A 344 -17.43 2.39 -20.86
N GLY A 345 -17.06 3.51 -20.30
CA GLY A 345 -16.07 3.62 -19.23
C GLY A 345 -16.70 3.72 -17.85
N GLY A 346 -15.95 4.31 -16.91
CA GLY A 346 -16.36 4.47 -15.52
C GLY A 346 -16.47 3.12 -14.82
N CYS A 347 -17.53 2.93 -14.06
CA CYS A 347 -17.79 1.71 -13.29
C CYS A 347 -17.99 0.42 -14.12
N LEU A 348 -17.91 0.49 -15.43
CA LEU A 348 -17.99 -0.69 -16.30
C LEU A 348 -16.62 -1.29 -16.65
N ASN A 349 -15.53 -0.59 -16.42
CA ASN A 349 -14.18 -1.03 -16.80
C ASN A 349 -13.35 -1.45 -15.56
N LYS A 350 -13.60 -2.66 -15.05
CA LYS A 350 -12.87 -3.21 -13.89
C LYS A 350 -11.42 -3.61 -14.18
N LEU A 351 -11.02 -3.75 -15.43
CA LEU A 351 -9.64 -4.13 -15.79
C LEU A 351 -8.61 -3.09 -15.31
N ASP A 352 -9.02 -1.83 -15.16
CA ASP A 352 -8.13 -0.79 -14.68
C ASP A 352 -7.77 -0.96 -13.19
N ILE A 353 -8.56 -1.66 -12.39
CA ILE A 353 -8.27 -1.91 -10.96
C ILE A 353 -6.94 -2.65 -10.81
N ASN A 354 -6.70 -3.70 -11.60
CA ASN A 354 -5.45 -4.45 -11.55
C ASN A 354 -4.25 -3.60 -12.00
N LYS A 355 -4.45 -2.69 -12.97
CA LYS A 355 -3.39 -1.76 -13.40
C LYS A 355 -3.05 -0.77 -12.29
N VAL A 356 -4.05 -0.25 -11.58
CA VAL A 356 -3.84 0.67 -10.44
C VAL A 356 -3.11 -0.04 -9.31
N LYS A 357 -3.54 -1.26 -8.94
CA LYS A 357 -2.87 -2.12 -7.94
C LYS A 357 -1.40 -2.35 -8.31
N ALA A 358 -1.13 -2.76 -9.55
CA ALA A 358 0.22 -3.01 -10.03
C ALA A 358 1.08 -1.74 -10.05
N ALA A 359 0.53 -0.60 -10.49
CA ALA A 359 1.27 0.66 -10.52
C ALA A 359 1.63 1.16 -9.11
N ALA A 360 0.70 1.07 -8.16
CA ALA A 360 0.96 1.41 -6.76
C ALA A 360 2.13 0.58 -6.19
N LYS A 361 2.11 -0.74 -6.40
CA LYS A 361 3.21 -1.62 -5.97
C LYS A 361 4.54 -1.28 -6.66
N ILE A 362 4.53 -0.97 -7.95
CA ILE A 362 5.75 -0.60 -8.70
C ILE A 362 6.35 0.71 -8.15
N PHE A 363 5.54 1.74 -7.85
CA PHE A 363 6.04 2.97 -7.22
C PHE A 363 6.60 2.70 -5.82
N TYR A 364 5.91 1.91 -5.02
CA TYR A 364 6.40 1.48 -3.71
C TYR A 364 7.74 0.75 -3.81
N ASP A 365 7.92 -0.14 -4.78
CA ASP A 365 9.17 -0.88 -5.01
C ASP A 365 10.35 0.01 -5.44
N GLN A 366 10.07 1.24 -5.87
CA GLN A 366 11.10 2.27 -6.07
C GLN A 366 11.46 3.03 -4.78
N GLY A 367 10.88 2.66 -3.64
CA GLY A 367 11.09 3.33 -2.34
C GLY A 367 10.25 4.59 -2.16
N LEU A 368 9.12 4.70 -2.87
CA LEU A 368 8.23 5.86 -2.83
C LEU A 368 6.99 5.57 -1.99
N GLU A 369 6.60 6.51 -1.16
CA GLU A 369 5.28 6.50 -0.53
C GLU A 369 4.18 6.72 -1.60
N VAL A 370 3.06 6.00 -1.48
CA VAL A 370 1.99 6.05 -2.49
C VAL A 370 0.69 6.54 -1.88
N HIS A 371 0.14 7.61 -2.43
CA HIS A 371 -1.21 8.10 -2.13
C HIS A 371 -2.13 7.97 -3.34
N ILE A 372 -3.39 7.62 -3.12
CA ILE A 372 -4.47 7.77 -4.11
C ILE A 372 -5.16 9.09 -3.80
N THR A 373 -4.87 10.14 -4.56
CA THR A 373 -5.07 11.52 -4.11
C THR A 373 -6.40 12.16 -4.49
N GLU A 374 -7.05 11.66 -5.55
CA GLU A 374 -8.26 12.27 -6.12
C GLU A 374 -9.22 11.21 -6.67
N MET A 375 -9.41 10.10 -5.94
CA MET A 375 -10.14 8.95 -6.44
C MET A 375 -11.59 9.28 -6.79
N ALA A 376 -11.97 8.99 -8.02
CA ALA A 376 -13.35 9.07 -8.49
C ALA A 376 -13.65 7.96 -9.51
N VAL A 377 -14.77 7.28 -9.31
CA VAL A 377 -15.30 6.28 -10.25
C VAL A 377 -16.52 6.87 -10.94
N ARG A 378 -16.40 7.12 -12.23
CA ARG A 378 -17.48 7.74 -13.00
C ARG A 378 -18.70 6.83 -13.11
N ASN A 379 -19.87 7.39 -12.88
CA ASN A 379 -21.14 6.74 -13.16
C ASN A 379 -22.12 7.77 -13.77
N TYR A 380 -22.52 7.54 -15.01
CA TYR A 380 -23.39 8.44 -15.78
C TYR A 380 -24.87 8.07 -15.70
N GLU A 381 -25.23 6.94 -15.08
CA GLU A 381 -26.59 6.44 -15.07
C GLU A 381 -26.95 5.85 -13.69
N ALA A 382 -28.03 6.34 -13.08
CA ALA A 382 -28.53 5.86 -11.79
C ALA A 382 -28.74 4.34 -11.74
N LYS A 383 -29.18 3.73 -12.87
CA LYS A 383 -29.42 2.26 -12.95
C LYS A 383 -28.13 1.41 -12.80
N ARG A 384 -26.94 2.02 -12.81
CA ARG A 384 -25.66 1.34 -12.65
C ARG A 384 -25.14 1.37 -11.21
N GLU A 385 -26.00 1.68 -10.26
CA GLU A 385 -25.62 1.76 -8.84
C GLU A 385 -24.90 0.48 -8.35
N ALA A 386 -25.41 -0.69 -8.72
CA ALA A 386 -24.81 -1.98 -8.32
C ALA A 386 -23.41 -2.17 -8.91
N GLN A 387 -23.19 -1.83 -10.20
CA GLN A 387 -21.86 -1.92 -10.81
C GLN A 387 -20.90 -0.89 -10.23
N HIS A 388 -21.39 0.29 -9.88
CA HIS A 388 -20.63 1.34 -9.25
C HIS A 388 -20.19 0.94 -7.83
N ALA A 389 -21.10 0.33 -7.07
CA ALA A 389 -20.82 -0.20 -5.74
C ALA A 389 -19.76 -1.30 -5.78
N ASP A 390 -19.95 -2.29 -6.63
CA ASP A 390 -19.00 -3.39 -6.80
C ASP A 390 -17.63 -2.91 -7.31
N PHE A 391 -17.56 -1.85 -8.11
CA PHE A 391 -16.30 -1.25 -8.52
C PHE A 391 -15.56 -0.60 -7.34
N TYR A 392 -16.23 0.24 -6.54
CA TYR A 392 -15.64 0.84 -5.35
C TYR A 392 -15.22 -0.21 -4.33
N GLY A 393 -16.09 -1.19 -4.05
CA GLY A 393 -15.77 -2.28 -3.15
C GLY A 393 -14.50 -3.03 -3.58
N THR A 394 -14.39 -3.36 -4.87
CA THR A 394 -13.22 -4.05 -5.42
C THR A 394 -11.94 -3.19 -5.37
N LEU A 395 -12.04 -1.86 -5.53
CA LEU A 395 -10.90 -0.94 -5.35
C LEU A 395 -10.39 -0.94 -3.90
N PHE A 396 -11.29 -0.75 -2.93
CA PHE A 396 -10.90 -0.76 -1.53
C PHE A 396 -10.32 -2.11 -1.11
N GLN A 397 -10.92 -3.20 -1.56
CA GLN A 397 -10.36 -4.54 -1.36
C GLN A 397 -8.94 -4.65 -1.93
N ALA A 398 -8.72 -4.20 -3.17
CA ALA A 398 -7.42 -4.28 -3.83
C ALA A 398 -6.32 -3.51 -3.08
N PHE A 399 -6.61 -2.32 -2.55
CA PHE A 399 -5.66 -1.54 -1.74
C PHE A 399 -5.41 -2.18 -0.37
N SER A 400 -6.44 -2.69 0.26
CA SER A 400 -6.30 -3.37 1.55
C SER A 400 -5.55 -4.69 1.44
N GLU A 401 -5.73 -5.45 0.35
CA GLU A 401 -4.93 -6.64 0.04
C GLU A 401 -3.45 -6.31 -0.21
N LEU A 402 -3.13 -5.15 -0.79
CA LEU A 402 -1.75 -4.68 -0.87
C LEU A 402 -1.20 -4.39 0.53
N ASN A 403 -1.94 -3.59 1.30
CA ASN A 403 -1.51 -3.15 2.62
C ASN A 403 -1.50 -4.26 3.67
N SER A 404 -2.28 -5.31 3.47
CA SER A 404 -2.20 -6.49 4.32
C SER A 404 -0.88 -7.25 4.16
N LYS A 405 -0.16 -7.06 3.06
CA LYS A 405 1.15 -7.68 2.77
C LYS A 405 2.30 -6.73 3.07
N GLU A 406 2.21 -5.51 2.59
CA GLU A 406 3.18 -4.43 2.75
C GLU A 406 2.41 -3.11 2.75
N LEU A 407 2.76 -2.16 3.59
CA LEU A 407 2.10 -0.85 3.63
C LEU A 407 2.40 -0.03 2.38
N VAL A 408 1.73 -0.35 1.28
CA VAL A 408 1.97 0.24 -0.05
C VAL A 408 1.26 1.57 -0.22
N VAL A 409 -0.02 1.66 0.20
CA VAL A 409 -0.84 2.87 0.05
C VAL A 409 -1.15 3.44 1.43
N THR A 410 -0.72 4.66 1.69
CA THR A 410 -0.87 5.30 3.01
C THR A 410 -1.99 6.34 3.08
N ASN A 411 -2.57 6.73 1.93
CA ASN A 411 -3.74 7.60 1.86
C ASN A 411 -4.63 7.24 0.67
N ILE A 412 -5.96 7.28 0.87
CA ILE A 412 -6.96 7.23 -0.20
C ILE A 412 -7.89 8.42 -0.03
N SER A 413 -7.81 9.41 -0.92
CA SER A 413 -8.68 10.59 -0.93
C SER A 413 -9.72 10.51 -2.05
N ILE A 414 -10.98 10.72 -1.69
CA ILE A 414 -12.12 10.72 -2.62
C ILE A 414 -12.34 12.13 -3.13
N TRP A 415 -12.42 12.29 -4.47
CA TRP A 415 -12.67 13.59 -5.10
C TRP A 415 -14.12 13.77 -5.58
N GLY A 416 -14.74 12.72 -6.08
CA GLY A 416 -16.17 12.67 -6.40
C GLY A 416 -16.99 12.17 -5.21
N ILE A 417 -17.21 13.01 -4.18
CA ILE A 417 -17.75 12.58 -2.87
C ILE A 417 -19.24 12.28 -2.95
N CYS A 418 -20.02 13.19 -3.51
CA CYS A 418 -21.48 13.14 -3.51
C CYS A 418 -22.05 13.11 -4.93
N ASP A 419 -23.20 12.50 -5.07
CA ASP A 419 -23.97 12.55 -6.29
C ASP A 419 -24.46 13.97 -6.61
N ASN A 420 -24.51 14.29 -7.89
CA ASN A 420 -25.15 15.50 -8.42
C ASN A 420 -26.11 15.15 -9.57
N PRO A 421 -27.31 14.60 -9.26
CA PRO A 421 -28.27 14.18 -10.29
C PRO A 421 -28.77 15.30 -11.21
N SER A 422 -28.64 16.54 -10.78
CA SER A 422 -29.04 17.74 -11.54
C SER A 422 -27.95 18.26 -12.48
N MET A 423 -26.78 17.61 -12.51
CA MET A 423 -25.66 18.00 -13.38
C MET A 423 -26.09 17.97 -14.84
N SER A 424 -25.81 19.06 -15.58
CA SER A 424 -26.01 19.12 -17.01
C SER A 424 -25.09 18.12 -17.73
N LYS A 425 -25.56 17.55 -18.85
CA LYS A 425 -24.70 16.67 -19.66
C LYS A 425 -23.51 17.40 -20.29
N ASP A 426 -23.62 18.70 -20.44
CA ASP A 426 -22.53 19.53 -20.95
C ASP A 426 -21.43 19.74 -19.91
N ASP A 427 -21.74 19.50 -18.63
CA ASP A 427 -20.79 19.57 -17.51
C ASP A 427 -20.09 18.21 -17.27
N TYR A 428 -20.49 17.14 -17.95
CA TYR A 428 -19.84 15.85 -17.82
C TYR A 428 -18.40 15.94 -18.31
N SER A 429 -17.46 15.57 -17.46
CA SER A 429 -16.06 15.52 -17.84
C SER A 429 -15.50 14.12 -17.78
N TYR A 430 -14.38 13.95 -18.43
CA TYR A 430 -13.61 12.72 -18.36
C TYR A 430 -12.87 12.56 -17.03
N LYS A 431 -12.77 13.59 -16.19
CA LYS A 431 -12.17 13.48 -14.86
C LYS A 431 -13.20 12.92 -13.87
N MET A 432 -13.87 13.73 -13.13
CA MET A 432 -14.79 13.32 -12.07
C MET A 432 -16.24 13.75 -12.26
N ASN A 433 -16.49 14.62 -13.23
CA ASN A 433 -17.83 15.16 -13.42
C ASN A 433 -18.76 14.13 -14.06
N SER A 434 -19.41 13.36 -13.21
CA SER A 434 -20.52 12.47 -13.57
C SER A 434 -21.56 12.49 -12.45
N PRO A 435 -22.85 12.37 -12.79
CA PRO A 435 -23.93 12.68 -11.85
C PRO A 435 -24.07 11.71 -10.68
N TYR A 436 -23.52 10.50 -10.77
CA TYR A 436 -23.71 9.42 -9.80
C TYR A 436 -22.38 8.81 -9.34
N CYS A 437 -21.31 9.63 -9.24
CA CYS A 437 -19.97 9.15 -8.92
C CYS A 437 -19.68 9.04 -7.40
N GLY A 438 -20.59 9.54 -6.55
CA GLY A 438 -20.35 9.67 -5.11
C GLY A 438 -20.45 8.35 -4.34
N LEU A 439 -19.77 8.31 -3.20
CA LEU A 439 -20.02 7.36 -2.12
C LEU A 439 -21.22 7.79 -1.26
N PHE A 440 -21.58 9.06 -1.35
CA PHE A 440 -22.70 9.67 -0.63
C PHE A 440 -23.73 10.22 -1.60
N THR A 441 -24.97 10.31 -1.14
CA THR A 441 -26.04 11.03 -1.85
C THR A 441 -25.74 12.53 -1.84
N LYS A 442 -26.54 13.30 -2.61
CA LYS A 442 -26.49 14.77 -2.58
C LYS A 442 -26.80 15.37 -1.18
N ASP A 443 -27.43 14.60 -0.30
CA ASP A 443 -27.84 14.98 1.05
C ASP A 443 -26.87 14.39 2.12
N TYR A 444 -25.68 13.93 1.70
CA TYR A 444 -24.59 13.38 2.52
C TYR A 444 -24.91 12.06 3.21
N GLU A 445 -25.89 11.30 2.73
CA GLU A 445 -26.20 9.96 3.23
C GLU A 445 -25.32 8.91 2.53
N ARG A 446 -24.85 7.90 3.27
CA ARG A 446 -24.08 6.76 2.74
C ARG A 446 -24.86 6.02 1.67
N LYS A 447 -24.26 5.83 0.49
CA LYS A 447 -24.86 5.07 -0.63
C LYS A 447 -24.53 3.59 -0.55
N PHE A 448 -25.14 2.80 -1.43
CA PHE A 448 -24.82 1.40 -1.58
C PHE A 448 -23.32 1.16 -1.87
N ALA A 449 -22.69 2.02 -2.66
CA ALA A 449 -21.24 1.97 -2.93
C ALA A 449 -20.37 2.10 -1.67
N TYR A 450 -20.81 2.87 -0.68
CA TYR A 450 -20.15 2.99 0.60
C TYR A 450 -20.21 1.67 1.39
N TYR A 451 -21.40 1.08 1.49
CA TYR A 451 -21.57 -0.17 2.23
C TYR A 451 -20.87 -1.36 1.57
N GLU A 452 -20.84 -1.40 0.23
CA GLU A 452 -20.09 -2.42 -0.50
C GLU A 452 -18.59 -2.31 -0.23
N ALA A 453 -18.05 -1.07 -0.14
CA ALA A 453 -16.66 -0.85 0.25
C ALA A 453 -16.37 -1.37 1.66
N VAL A 454 -17.24 -1.06 2.63
CA VAL A 454 -17.13 -1.57 4.01
C VAL A 454 -17.18 -3.10 4.02
N GLU A 455 -18.14 -3.72 3.31
CA GLU A 455 -18.27 -5.18 3.24
C GLU A 455 -17.03 -5.87 2.69
N LYS A 456 -16.45 -5.30 1.64
CA LYS A 456 -15.21 -5.83 1.03
C LYS A 456 -14.01 -5.66 1.96
N LEU A 457 -13.90 -4.52 2.65
CA LEU A 457 -12.84 -4.28 3.64
C LEU A 457 -12.90 -5.30 4.79
N LEU A 458 -14.11 -5.59 5.31
CA LEU A 458 -14.31 -6.58 6.36
C LEU A 458 -13.94 -8.02 5.94
N LYS A 459 -13.89 -8.30 4.63
CA LYS A 459 -13.53 -9.62 4.09
C LYS A 459 -12.04 -9.77 3.80
N VAL A 460 -11.28 -8.70 3.81
CA VAL A 460 -9.82 -8.77 3.69
C VAL A 460 -9.28 -9.19 5.06
N PRO A 461 -8.53 -10.30 5.15
CA PRO A 461 -7.90 -10.69 6.39
C PRO A 461 -7.00 -9.55 6.92
N GLU A 462 -7.15 -9.21 8.19
CA GLU A 462 -6.17 -8.36 8.87
C GLU A 462 -4.90 -9.21 9.00
N VAL A 463 -3.87 -8.94 8.19
CA VAL A 463 -2.54 -9.40 8.54
C VAL A 463 -2.15 -8.65 9.81
N ALA A 464 -1.63 -9.38 10.79
CA ALA A 464 -1.12 -8.78 12.01
C ALA A 464 -0.24 -7.59 11.63
N LYS A 465 -0.65 -6.40 12.07
CA LYS A 465 0.03 -5.16 11.75
C LYS A 465 1.46 -5.30 12.27
N LEU A 466 2.41 -5.45 11.37
CA LEU A 466 3.82 -5.41 11.73
C LEU A 466 4.11 -3.97 12.17
N GLU A 467 3.81 -3.69 13.44
CA GLU A 467 4.05 -2.38 14.01
C GLU A 467 5.56 -2.17 14.09
N SER A 468 6.04 -1.09 13.58
CA SER A 468 7.38 -0.49 13.70
C SER A 468 8.59 -1.44 13.82
N ASP A 469 9.78 -0.96 13.54
CA ASP A 469 11.07 -1.67 13.73
C ASP A 469 11.39 -2.01 15.22
N ASP A 470 10.46 -1.74 16.15
CA ASP A 470 10.63 -1.92 17.61
C ASP A 470 9.38 -2.55 18.24
N VAL A 471 9.58 -3.41 19.26
CA VAL A 471 8.48 -3.88 20.12
C VAL A 471 7.95 -2.70 20.94
N PRO A 472 6.66 -2.32 20.81
CA PRO A 472 6.13 -1.19 21.56
C PRO A 472 6.29 -1.37 23.09
N SER A 473 6.71 -0.31 23.78
CA SER A 473 7.06 -0.37 25.22
C SER A 473 5.96 -0.89 26.13
N LYS A 474 4.69 -0.73 25.75
CA LYS A 474 3.54 -1.28 26.50
C LYS A 474 3.61 -2.80 26.64
N TYR A 475 4.18 -3.52 25.66
CA TYR A 475 4.30 -4.98 25.68
C TYR A 475 5.54 -5.48 26.45
N THR A 476 6.52 -4.63 26.69
CA THR A 476 7.73 -4.97 27.46
C THR A 476 7.64 -4.54 28.92
N ALA A 477 6.56 -3.87 29.33
CA ALA A 477 6.29 -3.50 30.71
C ALA A 477 5.99 -4.74 31.56
N LEU A 478 6.38 -4.71 32.85
CA LEU A 478 6.10 -5.81 33.77
C LEU A 478 4.60 -5.81 34.15
N ASN A 479 3.87 -6.85 33.76
CA ASN A 479 2.50 -7.08 34.17
C ASN A 479 2.47 -8.09 35.32
N THR A 480 2.35 -7.60 36.58
CA THR A 480 2.34 -8.43 37.77
C THR A 480 0.96 -8.88 38.25
N ALA A 481 -0.09 -8.18 37.80
CA ALA A 481 -1.45 -8.39 38.35
C ALA A 481 -2.14 -9.65 37.81
N ASN A 482 -1.85 -10.03 36.56
CA ASN A 482 -2.49 -11.15 35.86
C ASN A 482 -1.48 -11.91 34.98
N GLY A 483 -0.22 -11.99 35.37
CA GLY A 483 0.82 -12.63 34.56
C GLY A 483 0.73 -14.15 34.57
N GLY A 484 1.20 -14.75 33.47
CA GLY A 484 1.43 -16.19 33.36
C GLY A 484 2.54 -16.69 34.29
N LYS A 485 2.82 -17.98 34.22
CA LYS A 485 3.82 -18.66 35.05
C LYS A 485 4.88 -19.31 34.21
N VAL A 486 6.15 -19.17 34.58
CA VAL A 486 7.24 -19.94 34.02
C VAL A 486 7.62 -21.09 34.94
N VAL A 487 7.71 -22.30 34.36
CA VAL A 487 8.03 -23.54 35.07
C VAL A 487 9.29 -24.15 34.47
N GLU A 488 10.27 -24.54 35.29
CA GLU A 488 11.39 -25.36 34.82
C GLU A 488 10.96 -26.83 34.88
N ILE A 489 11.18 -27.55 33.78
CA ILE A 489 10.91 -28.98 33.66
C ILE A 489 12.21 -29.73 33.36
N HIS A 490 12.20 -31.03 33.61
CA HIS A 490 13.26 -31.96 33.24
C HIS A 490 12.60 -33.15 32.55
N TYR A 491 13.07 -33.50 31.36
CA TYR A 491 12.55 -34.61 30.58
C TYR A 491 13.67 -35.60 30.19
N THR A 492 13.31 -36.85 30.03
CA THR A 492 14.22 -37.90 29.55
C THR A 492 14.35 -37.81 28.03
N THR A 493 15.56 -37.87 27.54
CA THR A 493 15.92 -37.94 26.13
C THR A 493 17.17 -38.83 25.95
N TYR A 494 17.80 -38.77 24.77
CA TYR A 494 18.95 -39.65 24.46
C TYR A 494 20.07 -38.89 23.75
N ASP A 495 21.32 -39.41 23.85
CA ASP A 495 22.46 -38.85 23.09
C ASP A 495 22.37 -39.24 21.60
N TYR A 496 21.54 -38.51 20.84
CA TYR A 496 21.35 -38.77 19.41
C TYR A 496 22.60 -38.53 18.56
N ALA A 497 23.56 -37.74 19.06
CA ALA A 497 24.83 -37.44 18.38
C ALA A 497 25.98 -38.41 18.82
N GLY A 498 25.70 -39.37 19.70
CA GLY A 498 26.69 -40.25 20.26
C GLY A 498 26.26 -41.71 20.32
N ASP A 499 26.31 -42.33 21.51
CA ASP A 499 26.05 -43.75 21.72
C ASP A 499 24.59 -44.09 22.06
N GLY A 500 23.72 -43.10 22.11
CA GLY A 500 22.28 -43.26 22.39
C GLY A 500 21.93 -43.50 23.86
N HIS A 501 22.85 -43.23 24.82
CA HIS A 501 22.53 -43.35 26.22
C HIS A 501 21.52 -42.31 26.70
N GLU A 502 20.78 -42.66 27.77
CA GLU A 502 19.76 -41.81 28.34
C GLU A 502 20.34 -40.55 28.97
N LEU A 503 19.67 -39.40 28.73
CA LEU A 503 19.99 -38.06 29.26
C LEU A 503 18.77 -37.49 29.95
N THR A 504 19.00 -36.60 30.89
CA THR A 504 17.96 -35.72 31.45
C THR A 504 18.28 -34.30 31.07
N LYS A 505 17.38 -33.65 30.33
CA LYS A 505 17.55 -32.27 29.86
C LYS A 505 16.54 -31.31 30.49
N PRO A 506 16.94 -30.06 30.84
CA PRO A 506 16.04 -29.02 31.27
C PRO A 506 15.34 -28.32 30.09
N ALA A 507 14.14 -27.82 30.32
CA ALA A 507 13.47 -26.83 29.49
C ALA A 507 12.64 -25.89 30.37
N PHE A 508 12.30 -24.71 29.85
CA PHE A 508 11.37 -23.81 30.52
C PHE A 508 10.06 -23.75 29.76
N VAL A 509 8.95 -23.74 30.50
CA VAL A 509 7.59 -23.72 29.98
C VAL A 509 6.88 -22.49 30.52
N TYR A 510 6.45 -21.58 29.64
CA TYR A 510 5.53 -20.53 29.96
C TYR A 510 4.10 -21.08 29.87
N LEU A 511 3.33 -20.88 30.96
CA LEU A 511 1.90 -21.14 31.01
C LEU A 511 1.15 -19.79 31.02
N PRO A 512 0.13 -19.61 30.16
CA PRO A 512 -0.58 -18.35 30.06
C PRO A 512 -1.32 -17.96 31.35
N PRO A 513 -1.71 -16.68 31.51
CA PRO A 513 -2.53 -16.26 32.64
C PRO A 513 -3.80 -17.11 32.76
N LYS A 514 -4.13 -17.52 34.02
CA LYS A 514 -5.28 -18.40 34.30
C LYS A 514 -5.23 -19.75 33.56
N TYR A 515 -4.03 -20.28 33.35
CA TYR A 515 -3.87 -21.64 32.80
C TYR A 515 -4.77 -22.62 33.57
N ASP A 516 -5.50 -23.44 32.83
CA ASP A 516 -6.54 -24.34 33.35
C ASP A 516 -6.36 -25.72 32.70
N GLU A 517 -6.03 -26.73 33.49
CA GLU A 517 -5.79 -28.10 33.04
C GLU A 517 -7.02 -28.78 32.41
N THR A 518 -8.21 -28.15 32.48
CA THR A 518 -9.43 -28.64 31.83
C THR A 518 -9.63 -28.09 30.42
N LYS A 519 -8.75 -27.19 30.00
CA LYS A 519 -8.75 -26.61 28.64
C LYS A 519 -7.65 -27.24 27.79
N GLN A 520 -7.59 -26.86 26.52
CA GLN A 520 -6.52 -27.24 25.61
C GLN A 520 -5.80 -25.98 25.13
N TYR A 521 -4.47 -26.07 24.97
CA TYR A 521 -3.61 -24.96 24.58
C TYR A 521 -2.68 -25.36 23.43
N ASN A 522 -2.48 -24.46 22.51
CA ASN A 522 -1.46 -24.55 21.48
C ASN A 522 -0.06 -24.48 22.11
N VAL A 523 0.97 -24.99 21.42
CA VAL A 523 2.34 -25.06 21.93
C VAL A 523 3.33 -24.52 20.92
N LEU A 524 4.12 -23.49 21.32
CA LEU A 524 5.25 -22.98 20.57
C LEU A 524 6.57 -23.46 21.16
N TYR A 525 7.38 -24.17 20.38
CA TYR A 525 8.76 -24.54 20.71
C TYR A 525 9.71 -23.45 20.20
N LEU A 526 10.31 -22.68 21.14
CA LEU A 526 11.10 -21.48 20.85
C LEU A 526 12.59 -21.76 21.06
N MET A 527 13.33 -21.86 19.93
CA MET A 527 14.69 -22.37 19.88
C MET A 527 15.75 -21.28 20.05
N HIS A 528 16.85 -21.63 20.74
CA HIS A 528 17.99 -20.75 21.01
C HIS A 528 19.07 -20.76 19.90
N GLY A 529 20.03 -19.82 19.99
CA GLY A 529 21.19 -19.74 19.08
C GLY A 529 22.38 -20.63 19.43
N VAL A 530 23.44 -20.53 18.63
CA VAL A 530 24.61 -21.42 18.76
C VAL A 530 25.34 -21.26 20.08
N GLY A 531 25.41 -20.07 20.65
CA GLY A 531 26.08 -19.78 21.93
C GLY A 531 25.18 -19.90 23.15
N GLY A 532 23.86 -20.12 22.91
CA GLY A 532 22.84 -20.14 23.94
C GLY A 532 22.48 -21.54 24.45
N ASN A 533 21.45 -21.59 25.25
CA ASN A 533 20.82 -22.79 25.78
C ASN A 533 19.35 -22.50 26.09
N GLU A 534 18.65 -23.39 26.79
CA GLU A 534 17.26 -23.24 27.22
C GLU A 534 16.93 -21.93 27.96
N ARG A 535 17.96 -21.18 28.41
CA ARG A 535 17.82 -19.91 29.16
C ARG A 535 18.00 -18.65 28.29
N GLU A 536 18.42 -18.81 27.03
CA GLU A 536 18.82 -17.69 26.18
C GLU A 536 17.68 -16.69 25.95
N TRP A 537 16.46 -17.14 25.83
CA TRP A 537 15.28 -16.28 25.71
C TRP A 537 14.86 -15.61 27.04
N GLY A 538 15.63 -15.81 28.10
CA GLY A 538 15.39 -15.24 29.42
C GLY A 538 14.21 -15.88 30.17
N MET A 539 13.68 -17.01 29.72
CA MET A 539 12.52 -17.72 30.27
C MET A 539 12.83 -18.38 31.62
N THR A 540 13.50 -17.68 32.52
CA THR A 540 13.90 -18.20 33.85
C THR A 540 13.14 -17.59 35.01
N GLY A 541 12.18 -16.71 34.74
CA GLY A 541 11.38 -16.04 35.76
C GLY A 541 10.57 -14.84 35.25
N ASN A 542 9.99 -14.11 36.19
CA ASN A 542 9.05 -13.00 35.89
C ASN A 542 9.68 -11.82 35.11
N GLY A 543 11.00 -11.70 35.05
CA GLY A 543 11.70 -10.64 34.34
C GLY A 543 11.93 -10.93 32.85
N SER A 544 11.56 -12.10 32.36
CA SER A 544 11.70 -12.52 30.97
C SER A 544 10.96 -11.57 30.02
N GLN A 545 11.63 -11.13 28.92
CA GLN A 545 10.98 -10.32 27.89
C GLN A 545 9.90 -11.12 27.16
N VAL A 546 10.15 -12.38 26.83
CA VAL A 546 9.14 -13.28 26.24
C VAL A 546 7.90 -13.36 27.12
N LYS A 547 8.07 -13.62 28.44
CA LYS A 547 6.94 -13.64 29.36
C LYS A 547 6.19 -12.32 29.39
N LYS A 548 6.90 -11.18 29.45
CA LYS A 548 6.26 -9.85 29.46
C LYS A 548 5.44 -9.61 28.19
N MET A 549 5.99 -9.94 27.02
CA MET A 549 5.29 -9.79 25.75
C MET A 549 4.03 -10.68 25.73
N MET A 550 4.14 -11.95 26.09
CA MET A 550 3.00 -12.87 26.16
C MET A 550 1.93 -12.37 27.14
N ASP A 551 2.33 -11.99 28.37
CA ASP A 551 1.40 -11.50 29.39
C ASP A 551 0.63 -10.25 28.90
N ASN A 552 1.31 -9.34 28.22
CA ASN A 552 0.69 -8.10 27.74
C ASN A 552 -0.15 -8.32 26.48
N LEU A 553 0.31 -9.11 25.51
CA LEU A 553 -0.48 -9.48 24.33
C LEU A 553 -1.82 -10.13 24.74
N ILE A 554 -1.78 -11.06 25.69
CA ILE A 554 -3.00 -11.70 26.23
C ILE A 554 -3.86 -10.70 27.01
N ALA A 555 -3.24 -9.84 27.82
CA ALA A 555 -3.97 -8.88 28.65
C ALA A 555 -4.68 -7.79 27.82
N TYR A 556 -4.11 -7.39 26.70
CA TYR A 556 -4.72 -6.43 25.76
C TYR A 556 -5.72 -7.09 24.79
N GLY A 557 -5.76 -8.44 24.75
CA GLY A 557 -6.66 -9.18 23.86
C GLY A 557 -6.16 -9.32 22.42
N ASP A 558 -4.86 -9.07 22.21
CA ASP A 558 -4.24 -9.17 20.88
C ASP A 558 -4.03 -10.65 20.45
N ILE A 559 -3.91 -11.56 21.43
CA ILE A 559 -3.78 -13.01 21.19
C ILE A 559 -4.57 -13.84 22.21
N GLU A 560 -4.93 -15.06 21.86
CA GLU A 560 -5.30 -16.10 22.79
C GLU A 560 -4.06 -16.65 23.50
N GLY A 561 -4.20 -17.13 24.74
CA GLY A 561 -3.07 -17.65 25.50
C GLY A 561 -2.64 -19.03 25.02
N PHE A 562 -1.34 -19.23 24.75
CA PHE A 562 -0.73 -20.50 24.38
C PHE A 562 0.52 -20.79 25.22
N ILE A 563 0.97 -22.04 25.20
CA ILE A 563 2.17 -22.52 25.91
C ILE A 563 3.40 -22.18 25.08
N VAL A 564 4.49 -21.66 25.72
CA VAL A 564 5.79 -21.49 25.08
C VAL A 564 6.82 -22.36 25.79
N VAL A 565 7.51 -23.22 25.03
CA VAL A 565 8.56 -24.12 25.53
C VAL A 565 9.90 -23.65 24.99
N THR A 566 10.88 -23.39 25.86
CA THR A 566 12.27 -23.11 25.46
C THR A 566 13.15 -24.28 25.86
N PRO A 567 13.39 -25.25 24.95
CA PRO A 567 14.26 -26.41 25.19
C PRO A 567 15.73 -26.07 24.90
N ASN A 568 16.64 -26.95 25.29
CA ASN A 568 18.00 -26.97 24.74
C ASN A 568 18.03 -27.72 23.40
N GLY A 569 18.30 -27.00 22.34
CA GLY A 569 18.26 -27.53 20.96
C GLY A 569 19.40 -28.47 20.55
N ARG A 570 20.30 -28.85 21.47
CA ARG A 570 21.41 -29.79 21.20
C ARG A 570 21.09 -31.20 21.66
N SER A 571 20.85 -32.10 20.74
CA SER A 571 20.52 -33.51 21.00
C SER A 571 21.78 -34.35 21.18
N CYS A 572 22.58 -34.04 22.22
CA CYS A 572 23.84 -34.70 22.53
C CYS A 572 24.19 -34.69 24.02
N ALA A 573 25.05 -35.56 24.49
CA ALA A 573 25.48 -35.64 25.88
C ALA A 573 26.10 -34.35 26.41
N ASP A 574 26.83 -33.62 25.56
CA ASP A 574 27.45 -32.32 25.90
C ASP A 574 26.51 -31.11 25.71
N PHE A 575 25.19 -31.27 25.76
CA PHE A 575 24.22 -30.22 25.50
C PHE A 575 24.42 -28.94 26.34
N ALA A 576 24.98 -29.09 27.54
CA ALA A 576 25.29 -27.98 28.43
C ALA A 576 26.51 -27.16 27.98
N ASN A 577 27.36 -27.70 27.10
CA ASN A 577 28.55 -27.02 26.61
C ASN A 577 28.25 -26.22 25.35
N THR A 578 28.02 -24.93 25.50
CA THR A 578 27.63 -24.03 24.43
C THR A 578 28.69 -23.83 23.34
N GLY A 579 29.92 -24.25 23.56
CA GLY A 579 31.05 -24.15 22.62
C GLY A 579 31.35 -25.46 21.84
N ALA A 580 30.57 -26.54 22.01
CA ALA A 580 30.86 -27.84 21.44
C ALA A 580 29.67 -28.50 20.71
N LYS A 581 29.98 -29.43 19.80
CA LYS A 581 29.04 -30.35 19.13
C LYS A 581 27.84 -29.64 18.45
N TYR A 582 28.12 -28.92 17.40
CA TYR A 582 27.10 -28.33 16.52
C TYR A 582 26.20 -29.38 15.87
N ASP A 583 26.68 -30.63 15.70
CA ASP A 583 25.91 -31.72 15.10
C ASP A 583 24.61 -32.03 15.86
N GLY A 584 24.58 -31.81 17.19
CA GLY A 584 23.38 -31.97 18.00
C GLY A 584 22.19 -31.09 17.58
N PHE A 585 22.44 -29.93 16.98
CA PHE A 585 21.36 -29.06 16.48
C PHE A 585 20.62 -29.68 15.30
N TYR A 586 21.30 -30.42 14.44
CA TYR A 586 20.69 -31.04 13.25
C TYR A 586 19.93 -32.33 13.56
N LEU A 587 20.08 -32.86 14.77
CA LEU A 587 19.43 -34.09 15.22
C LEU A 587 18.22 -33.84 16.12
N PHE A 588 17.92 -32.57 16.39
CA PHE A 588 16.85 -32.17 17.30
C PHE A 588 15.46 -32.66 16.88
N GLY A 589 15.23 -32.91 15.59
CA GLY A 589 13.97 -33.48 15.10
C GLY A 589 13.63 -34.84 15.70
N GLN A 590 14.64 -35.67 15.98
CA GLN A 590 14.45 -36.95 16.64
C GLN A 590 14.04 -36.76 18.12
N GLU A 591 14.76 -35.92 18.84
CA GLU A 591 14.44 -35.57 20.23
C GLU A 591 13.06 -34.90 20.34
N LEU A 592 12.76 -33.96 19.43
CA LEU A 592 11.47 -33.26 19.42
C LEU A 592 10.30 -34.24 19.32
N LYS A 593 10.37 -35.16 18.35
CA LYS A 593 9.27 -36.10 18.07
C LYS A 593 9.18 -37.25 19.07
N ASN A 594 10.32 -37.77 19.51
CA ASN A 594 10.34 -38.98 20.33
C ASN A 594 10.24 -38.71 21.84
N ASP A 595 10.73 -37.52 22.28
CA ASP A 595 10.92 -37.27 23.71
C ASP A 595 10.17 -35.99 24.16
N LEU A 596 10.43 -34.84 23.55
CA LEU A 596 9.96 -33.55 24.08
C LEU A 596 8.46 -33.34 23.84
N ILE A 597 7.94 -33.52 22.63
CA ILE A 597 6.49 -33.35 22.35
C ILE A 597 5.69 -34.37 23.21
N PRO A 598 6.02 -35.68 23.25
CA PRO A 598 5.30 -36.61 24.12
C PRO A 598 5.34 -36.22 25.61
N TYR A 599 6.47 -35.69 26.08
CA TYR A 599 6.58 -35.23 27.47
C TYR A 599 5.66 -34.03 27.75
N ILE A 600 5.66 -33.04 26.85
CA ILE A 600 4.80 -31.82 27.00
C ILE A 600 3.33 -32.21 26.95
N ASP A 601 2.94 -33.05 26.02
CA ASP A 601 1.54 -33.50 25.87
C ASP A 601 1.06 -34.34 27.05
N ALA A 602 1.94 -35.11 27.68
CA ALA A 602 1.61 -35.93 28.84
C ALA A 602 1.52 -35.12 30.17
N ASN A 603 2.13 -33.91 30.21
CA ASN A 603 2.26 -33.16 31.48
C ASN A 603 1.54 -31.79 31.44
N PHE A 604 1.05 -31.34 30.29
CA PHE A 604 0.35 -30.06 30.13
C PHE A 604 -0.93 -30.25 29.33
N ALA A 605 -1.88 -29.37 29.48
CA ALA A 605 -3.16 -29.39 28.80
C ALA A 605 -3.02 -28.90 27.35
N THR A 606 -2.55 -29.79 26.47
CA THR A 606 -2.40 -29.53 25.01
C THR A 606 -3.58 -30.12 24.22
N TYR A 607 -3.57 -29.96 22.92
CA TYR A 607 -4.52 -30.61 22.00
C TYR A 607 -4.16 -32.07 21.67
N ALA A 608 -3.28 -32.68 22.46
CA ALA A 608 -2.89 -34.07 22.27
C ALA A 608 -4.10 -35.03 22.29
N GLU A 609 -4.12 -35.97 21.38
CA GLU A 609 -5.16 -36.98 21.26
C GLU A 609 -4.67 -38.35 21.75
N TYR A 610 -5.54 -39.01 22.49
CA TYR A 610 -5.34 -40.37 23.01
C TYR A 610 -6.59 -41.17 22.67
N ASP A 611 -6.42 -42.18 21.81
CA ASP A 611 -7.52 -43.09 21.42
C ASP A 611 -7.32 -44.49 21.97
N GLU A 612 -8.12 -45.45 21.51
CA GLU A 612 -8.01 -46.89 21.86
C GLU A 612 -6.70 -47.56 21.38
N ASN A 613 -6.00 -46.95 20.41
CA ASN A 613 -4.72 -47.39 19.87
C ASN A 613 -3.54 -46.74 20.59
N GLY A 614 -3.76 -45.72 21.43
CA GLY A 614 -2.77 -45.02 22.19
C GLY A 614 -2.65 -43.54 21.83
N TYR A 615 -1.46 -42.96 21.99
CA TYR A 615 -1.13 -41.58 21.71
C TYR A 615 -0.82 -41.39 20.21
N ASP A 616 -1.54 -40.44 19.57
CA ASP A 616 -1.26 -40.03 18.22
C ASP A 616 -0.47 -38.70 18.19
N LEU A 617 0.82 -38.79 17.89
CA LEU A 617 1.74 -37.68 17.81
C LEU A 617 1.32 -36.66 16.74
N THR A 618 0.69 -37.08 15.66
CA THR A 618 0.36 -36.26 14.50
C THR A 618 -0.97 -35.55 14.63
N ALA A 619 -1.87 -36.05 15.45
CA ALA A 619 -3.24 -35.51 15.60
C ALA A 619 -3.30 -34.02 16.00
N ALA A 620 -2.37 -33.58 16.86
CA ALA A 620 -2.30 -32.18 17.28
C ALA A 620 -1.26 -31.35 16.47
N ARG A 621 -0.96 -31.74 15.25
CA ARG A 621 0.00 -31.06 14.37
C ARG A 621 -0.29 -29.55 14.22
N ASP A 622 -1.54 -29.21 13.97
CA ASP A 622 -1.95 -27.82 13.67
C ASP A 622 -1.96 -26.93 14.91
N HIS A 623 -1.82 -27.53 16.07
CA HIS A 623 -1.71 -26.87 17.36
C HIS A 623 -0.26 -26.76 17.87
N ARG A 624 0.73 -27.00 17.00
CA ARG A 624 2.14 -26.90 17.36
C ARG A 624 2.94 -26.04 16.38
N ALA A 625 3.81 -25.23 16.96
CA ALA A 625 4.68 -24.31 16.23
C ALA A 625 6.14 -24.48 16.63
N MET A 626 7.05 -24.11 15.73
CA MET A 626 8.47 -23.98 16.00
C MET A 626 8.99 -22.64 15.52
N ALA A 627 9.69 -21.91 16.38
CA ALA A 627 10.38 -20.68 16.02
C ALA A 627 11.75 -20.60 16.68
N GLY A 628 12.64 -19.73 16.18
CA GLY A 628 13.92 -19.54 16.84
C GLY A 628 14.86 -18.56 16.21
N LEU A 629 15.86 -18.14 16.99
CA LEU A 629 16.90 -17.19 16.60
C LEU A 629 18.17 -17.91 16.10
N SER A 630 18.85 -17.34 15.09
CA SER A 630 20.16 -17.80 14.63
C SER A 630 20.18 -19.32 14.29
N MET A 631 20.89 -20.15 15.08
CA MET A 631 20.84 -21.62 14.93
C MET A 631 19.43 -22.18 15.19
N GLY A 632 18.64 -21.59 16.07
CA GLY A 632 17.23 -21.94 16.26
C GLY A 632 16.38 -21.60 15.01
N GLY A 633 16.70 -20.50 14.31
CA GLY A 633 16.11 -20.19 13.01
C GLY A 633 16.49 -21.22 11.93
N MET A 634 17.73 -21.69 11.93
CA MET A 634 18.16 -22.81 11.09
C MET A 634 17.38 -24.08 11.45
N GLN A 635 17.23 -24.39 12.75
CA GLN A 635 16.45 -25.56 13.17
C GLN A 635 14.98 -25.46 12.72
N THR A 636 14.38 -24.28 12.78
CA THR A 636 13.02 -24.06 12.25
C THR A 636 12.92 -24.45 10.78
N ILE A 637 13.90 -24.04 9.95
CA ILE A 637 13.91 -24.35 8.51
C ILE A 637 14.32 -25.80 8.25
N ASN A 638 15.49 -26.24 8.77
CA ASN A 638 16.07 -27.54 8.41
C ASN A 638 15.35 -28.71 9.06
N VAL A 639 14.97 -28.54 10.34
CA VAL A 639 14.36 -29.56 11.17
C VAL A 639 12.84 -29.40 11.21
N GLY A 640 12.33 -28.23 11.58
CA GLY A 640 10.89 -27.98 11.67
C GLY A 640 10.19 -28.26 10.34
N ILE A 641 10.50 -27.47 9.32
CA ILE A 641 9.92 -27.62 7.98
C ILE A 641 10.45 -28.88 7.28
N GLY A 642 11.75 -29.14 7.38
CA GLY A 642 12.40 -30.19 6.59
C GLY A 642 12.24 -31.62 7.12
N GLU A 643 11.89 -31.82 8.42
CA GLU A 643 11.89 -33.16 9.07
C GLU A 643 10.69 -33.39 10.00
N CYS A 644 9.96 -32.34 10.39
CA CYS A 644 8.90 -32.40 11.40
C CYS A 644 7.56 -31.81 10.91
N LEU A 645 7.34 -31.73 9.59
CA LEU A 645 6.11 -31.21 9.00
C LEU A 645 4.87 -32.05 9.37
N ASP A 646 5.08 -33.30 9.74
CA ASP A 646 4.06 -34.24 10.22
C ASP A 646 3.59 -33.97 11.66
N VAL A 647 4.29 -33.11 12.42
CA VAL A 647 3.98 -32.80 13.83
C VAL A 647 3.88 -31.29 14.12
N LEU A 648 4.23 -30.44 13.17
CA LEU A 648 4.21 -28.98 13.25
C LEU A 648 3.59 -28.38 12.00
N SER A 649 2.92 -27.22 12.10
CA SER A 649 2.36 -26.50 10.95
C SER A 649 2.68 -24.99 10.92
N TRP A 650 3.21 -24.42 12.02
CA TRP A 650 3.53 -23.00 12.14
C TRP A 650 5.02 -22.79 12.37
N TYR A 651 5.64 -21.85 11.67
CA TYR A 651 7.08 -21.66 11.67
C TYR A 651 7.48 -20.19 11.77
N GLY A 652 8.50 -19.88 12.60
CA GLY A 652 9.10 -18.56 12.74
C GLY A 652 10.62 -18.59 12.71
N SER A 653 11.27 -17.99 11.71
CA SER A 653 12.73 -17.98 11.59
C SER A 653 13.29 -16.57 11.75
N PHE A 654 14.12 -16.36 12.78
CA PHE A 654 14.68 -15.05 13.12
C PHE A 654 16.20 -15.04 12.89
N SER A 655 16.69 -14.31 11.88
CA SER A 655 18.12 -14.24 11.51
C SER A 655 18.74 -15.64 11.38
N SER A 656 18.20 -16.54 10.56
CA SER A 656 18.64 -17.93 10.49
C SER A 656 20.13 -18.08 10.16
N ALA A 657 20.79 -19.03 10.83
CA ALA A 657 22.24 -19.24 10.77
C ALA A 657 22.73 -19.58 9.34
N PRO A 658 24.03 -19.36 9.04
CA PRO A 658 24.65 -19.68 7.75
C PRO A 658 24.51 -21.11 7.27
N THR A 659 24.14 -22.03 8.15
CA THR A 659 23.95 -23.46 7.86
C THR A 659 22.51 -23.85 7.56
N SER A 660 21.62 -22.87 7.40
CA SER A 660 20.25 -23.09 6.96
C SER A 660 20.21 -23.65 5.53
N ASN A 661 19.29 -24.57 5.28
CA ASN A 661 19.01 -25.06 3.93
C ASN A 661 18.70 -23.90 2.99
N SER A 662 19.14 -23.97 1.75
CA SER A 662 18.68 -23.02 0.73
C SER A 662 17.18 -23.22 0.43
N ALA A 663 16.53 -22.21 -0.12
CA ALA A 663 15.13 -22.28 -0.56
C ALA A 663 14.86 -23.52 -1.43
N SER A 664 15.77 -23.84 -2.36
CA SER A 664 15.62 -25.01 -3.23
C SER A 664 15.70 -26.34 -2.47
N VAL A 665 16.52 -26.45 -1.43
CA VAL A 665 16.61 -27.67 -0.59
C VAL A 665 15.35 -27.80 0.27
N THR A 666 14.87 -26.69 0.84
CA THR A 666 13.62 -26.69 1.61
C THR A 666 12.42 -27.07 0.74
N ALA A 667 12.31 -26.53 -0.47
CA ALA A 667 11.25 -26.88 -1.41
C ALA A 667 11.29 -28.38 -1.79
N GLN A 668 12.48 -28.95 -2.00
CA GLN A 668 12.62 -30.39 -2.25
C GLN A 668 12.17 -31.26 -1.07
N LYS A 669 12.47 -30.84 0.16
CA LYS A 669 12.02 -31.54 1.37
C LYS A 669 10.50 -31.46 1.53
N LEU A 670 9.92 -30.28 1.30
CA LEU A 670 8.47 -30.08 1.29
C LEU A 670 7.76 -30.97 0.26
N ALA A 671 8.31 -31.09 -0.95
CA ALA A 671 7.76 -31.93 -1.99
C ALA A 671 7.79 -33.45 -1.65
N ALA A 672 8.58 -33.85 -0.68
CA ALA A 672 8.64 -35.25 -0.22
C ALA A 672 7.55 -35.61 0.80
N TYR A 673 6.88 -34.61 1.39
CA TYR A 673 5.76 -34.83 2.31
C TYR A 673 4.43 -34.96 1.56
N PRO A 674 3.46 -35.74 2.09
CA PRO A 674 2.09 -35.80 1.60
C PRO A 674 1.46 -34.40 1.53
N GLU A 675 0.56 -34.16 0.56
CA GLU A 675 -0.08 -32.86 0.34
C GLU A 675 -0.95 -32.41 1.53
N GLU A 676 -1.46 -33.34 2.32
CA GLU A 676 -2.24 -33.05 3.53
C GLU A 676 -1.47 -32.36 4.66
N TYR A 677 -0.13 -32.30 4.60
CA TYR A 677 0.66 -31.59 5.59
C TYR A 677 0.94 -30.15 5.12
N ASP A 678 -0.06 -29.29 5.17
CA ASP A 678 0.05 -27.87 4.82
C ASP A 678 0.90 -27.09 5.83
N ILE A 679 1.46 -25.97 5.42
CA ILE A 679 2.05 -24.97 6.31
C ILE A 679 1.00 -23.89 6.53
N HIS A 680 0.55 -23.69 7.77
CA HIS A 680 -0.38 -22.62 8.11
C HIS A 680 0.28 -21.26 7.95
N TYR A 681 1.50 -21.10 8.52
CA TYR A 681 2.26 -19.87 8.33
C TYR A 681 3.76 -20.07 8.51
N PHE A 682 4.56 -19.40 7.67
CA PHE A 682 6.00 -19.32 7.81
C PHE A 682 6.46 -17.85 7.83
N TYR A 683 6.69 -17.32 9.04
CA TYR A 683 7.19 -15.96 9.27
C TYR A 683 8.71 -15.91 9.30
N ASN A 684 9.30 -14.92 8.63
CA ASN A 684 10.75 -14.73 8.55
C ASN A 684 11.14 -13.30 8.82
N ILE A 685 12.15 -13.08 9.70
CA ILE A 685 12.70 -11.75 9.97
C ILE A 685 14.21 -11.78 10.04
N CYS A 686 14.86 -10.73 9.50
CA CYS A 686 16.31 -10.53 9.61
C CYS A 686 16.65 -9.04 9.65
N GLY A 687 17.70 -8.69 10.39
CA GLY A 687 18.24 -7.33 10.40
C GLY A 687 18.99 -7.01 9.10
N LEU A 688 18.72 -5.85 8.51
CA LEU A 688 19.41 -5.36 7.28
C LEU A 688 20.92 -5.25 7.42
N SER A 689 21.41 -4.96 8.64
CA SER A 689 22.85 -4.87 8.99
C SER A 689 23.36 -6.12 9.70
N ASP A 690 22.63 -7.24 9.64
CA ASP A 690 23.04 -8.53 10.20
C ASP A 690 24.15 -9.18 9.36
N GLY A 691 25.40 -8.80 9.61
CA GLY A 691 26.56 -9.34 8.89
C GLY A 691 26.80 -10.84 9.08
N THR A 692 26.11 -11.47 10.05
CA THR A 692 26.23 -12.92 10.31
C THR A 692 25.22 -13.73 9.49
N ALA A 693 23.97 -13.29 9.47
CA ALA A 693 22.86 -14.11 8.99
C ALA A 693 22.23 -13.63 7.68
N ILE A 694 22.23 -12.31 7.36
CA ILE A 694 21.39 -11.77 6.28
C ILE A 694 21.55 -12.48 4.93
N GLY A 695 22.80 -12.81 4.54
CA GLY A 695 23.05 -13.51 3.28
C GLY A 695 22.52 -14.95 3.26
N ALA A 696 22.67 -15.66 4.36
CA ALA A 696 22.19 -17.04 4.51
C ALA A 696 20.67 -17.09 4.69
N HIS A 697 20.13 -16.18 5.47
CA HIS A 697 18.69 -16.06 5.69
C HIS A 697 17.96 -15.76 4.37
N ARG A 698 18.49 -14.85 3.56
CA ARG A 698 17.99 -14.58 2.21
C ARG A 698 18.07 -15.80 1.30
N ASN A 699 19.18 -16.53 1.33
CA ASN A 699 19.34 -17.76 0.53
C ASN A 699 18.39 -18.88 0.95
N ALA A 700 17.99 -18.91 2.22
CA ALA A 700 17.09 -19.93 2.77
C ALA A 700 15.62 -19.63 2.48
N THR A 701 15.23 -18.35 2.40
CA THR A 701 13.82 -17.93 2.45
C THR A 701 13.37 -17.17 1.20
N ARG A 702 14.23 -16.31 0.61
CA ARG A 702 13.88 -15.55 -0.59
C ARG A 702 13.65 -16.48 -1.78
N GLY A 703 12.54 -16.27 -2.48
CA GLY A 703 12.15 -17.08 -3.64
C GLY A 703 11.70 -18.51 -3.29
N LEU A 704 11.47 -18.82 -2.01
CA LEU A 704 10.94 -20.11 -1.62
C LEU A 704 9.52 -20.32 -2.17
N CYS A 705 8.69 -19.28 -2.17
CA CYS A 705 7.34 -19.31 -2.75
C CYS A 705 7.34 -19.58 -4.27
N ASP A 706 8.41 -19.23 -4.97
CA ASP A 706 8.55 -19.54 -6.41
C ASP A 706 8.89 -21.01 -6.68
N LEU A 707 9.24 -21.77 -5.63
CA LEU A 707 9.75 -23.16 -5.72
C LEU A 707 8.78 -24.20 -5.15
N THR A 708 7.70 -23.78 -4.51
CA THR A 708 6.70 -24.69 -3.91
C THR A 708 5.31 -24.04 -3.91
N ASP A 709 4.29 -24.84 -4.19
CA ASP A 709 2.88 -24.39 -4.14
C ASP A 709 2.31 -24.42 -2.70
N ARG A 710 3.10 -24.81 -1.70
CA ARG A 710 2.67 -24.87 -0.29
C ARG A 710 2.80 -23.54 0.43
N LEU A 711 3.49 -22.56 -0.17
CA LEU A 711 3.73 -21.24 0.40
C LEU A 711 3.36 -20.17 -0.63
N THR A 712 2.57 -19.24 -0.21
CA THR A 712 2.17 -18.05 -0.99
C THR A 712 2.60 -16.80 -0.23
N ASP A 713 3.43 -15.96 -0.86
CA ASP A 713 3.91 -14.73 -0.27
C ASP A 713 2.74 -13.81 0.10
N GLY A 714 2.71 -13.38 1.37
CA GLY A 714 1.67 -12.55 1.95
C GLY A 714 0.35 -13.27 2.26
N GLU A 715 0.25 -14.60 2.08
CA GLU A 715 -0.86 -15.41 2.60
C GLU A 715 -0.38 -16.25 3.78
N ASN A 716 0.43 -17.27 3.54
CA ASN A 716 1.00 -18.10 4.58
C ASN A 716 2.55 -18.04 4.66
N PHE A 717 3.14 -17.05 4.01
CA PHE A 717 4.56 -16.75 4.07
C PHE A 717 4.78 -15.24 4.16
N LEU A 718 5.62 -14.80 5.08
CA LEU A 718 6.04 -13.41 5.18
C LEU A 718 7.55 -13.31 5.36
N TRP A 719 8.17 -12.45 4.54
CA TRP A 719 9.58 -12.16 4.60
C TRP A 719 9.80 -10.69 4.98
N HIS A 720 10.40 -10.47 6.18
CA HIS A 720 10.52 -9.18 6.80
C HIS A 720 11.99 -8.81 7.02
N GLU A 721 12.45 -7.70 6.48
CA GLU A 721 13.76 -7.12 6.76
C GLU A 721 13.61 -5.80 7.51
N VAL A 722 14.29 -5.69 8.65
CA VAL A 722 14.17 -4.54 9.55
C VAL A 722 15.52 -3.90 9.79
N LYS A 723 15.54 -2.66 10.25
CA LYS A 723 16.78 -2.06 10.77
C LYS A 723 17.24 -2.86 11.98
N GLY A 724 18.49 -3.33 11.98
CA GLY A 724 19.05 -4.11 13.07
C GLY A 724 20.24 -4.96 12.67
N VAL A 725 20.87 -5.56 13.67
CA VAL A 725 22.02 -6.45 13.55
C VAL A 725 21.65 -7.84 14.10
N HIS A 726 22.63 -8.74 14.27
CA HIS A 726 22.42 -10.07 14.82
C HIS A 726 22.26 -10.03 16.36
N ASP A 727 21.14 -9.56 16.86
CA ASP A 727 20.90 -9.35 18.28
C ASP A 727 19.43 -9.52 18.72
N PHE A 728 19.22 -9.40 20.04
CA PHE A 728 17.90 -9.54 20.65
C PHE A 728 16.90 -8.42 20.30
N HIS A 729 17.32 -7.29 19.75
CA HIS A 729 16.39 -6.30 19.24
C HIS A 729 15.57 -6.91 18.09
N VAL A 730 16.23 -7.46 17.08
CA VAL A 730 15.58 -8.13 15.94
C VAL A 730 14.83 -9.40 16.37
N TRP A 731 15.40 -10.18 17.28
CA TRP A 731 14.79 -11.46 17.68
C TRP A 731 13.57 -11.30 18.58
N TYR A 732 13.56 -10.31 19.49
CA TYR A 732 12.35 -10.01 20.28
C TYR A 732 11.24 -9.42 19.41
N LEU A 733 11.58 -8.59 18.41
CA LEU A 733 10.62 -8.12 17.43
C LEU A 733 10.07 -9.30 16.60
N GLY A 734 10.95 -10.21 16.19
CA GLY A 734 10.56 -11.46 15.51
C GLY A 734 9.59 -12.31 16.32
N PHE A 735 9.90 -12.52 17.59
CA PHE A 735 9.00 -13.23 18.50
C PHE A 735 7.66 -12.50 18.70
N PHE A 736 7.70 -11.20 18.91
CA PHE A 736 6.51 -10.36 19.11
C PHE A 736 5.57 -10.42 17.91
N ASN A 737 6.10 -10.27 16.71
CA ASN A 737 5.30 -10.36 15.48
C ASN A 737 4.76 -11.78 15.27
N PHE A 738 5.61 -12.80 15.42
CA PHE A 738 5.19 -14.18 15.24
C PHE A 738 4.16 -14.63 16.27
N ALA A 739 4.24 -14.16 17.52
CA ALA A 739 3.26 -14.46 18.56
C ALA A 739 1.84 -13.95 18.25
N GLN A 740 1.72 -12.96 17.39
CA GLN A 740 0.43 -12.41 16.94
C GLN A 740 -0.14 -13.11 15.70
N ILE A 741 0.69 -13.92 15.00
CA ILE A 741 0.30 -14.67 13.81
C ILE A 741 0.01 -16.12 14.16
N VAL A 742 0.86 -16.71 15.01
CA VAL A 742 0.81 -18.14 15.33
C VAL A 742 -0.49 -18.51 16.03
N PHE A 743 -1.15 -19.55 15.54
CA PHE A 743 -2.42 -20.07 16.05
C PHE A 743 -3.62 -19.10 15.93
N ASP A 744 -3.52 -18.11 15.12
CA ASP A 744 -4.65 -17.26 14.80
C ASP A 744 -5.55 -17.98 13.78
N LYS A 745 -6.85 -18.05 14.07
CA LYS A 745 -7.85 -18.74 13.26
C LYS A 745 -8.05 -18.15 11.86
N ASP A 746 -7.62 -16.91 11.67
CA ASP A 746 -7.71 -16.25 10.37
C ASP A 746 -6.65 -16.77 9.39
N TYR A 747 -5.69 -17.60 9.90
CA TYR A 747 -4.64 -18.26 9.11
C TYR A 747 -4.74 -19.81 9.12
N GLU A 748 -5.80 -20.38 9.69
CA GLU A 748 -6.06 -21.83 9.67
C GLU A 748 -6.61 -22.33 8.33
#